data_e39396e5222499d9afaa6ece60385b70
#
_entry.id   e39396e5222499d9afaa6ece60385b70
#
_cell.length_a   1.000
_cell.length_b   1.000
_cell.length_c   1.000
_cell.angle_alpha   90.00
_cell.angle_beta   90.00
_cell.angle_gamma   90.00
#
_symmetry.space_group_name_H-M   'P 1'
#
loop_
_entity.id
_entity.type
_entity.pdbx_description
1 polymer ?
#
loop_
_entity_poly.entity_id
_entity_poly.type
_entity_poly.pdbx_seq_one_letter_code
_entity_poly.pdbx_strand_id
1 'polypeptide(L)'
;MRSDIVKKGAERAPHRSLLRATGTILSEADFDKPFVAICNSYTDCIPGHTHLAEVGELVKRLVREAGGVPFVFNTIGIDDGIAMGHAGMKYSLPSRELIADSVESMLKAHCFDGMICIPNCDKIIPGMLMAAMRVNIPTIFASGGPMAAGIANTVKDPDLPPGLRSASRHSDLISVFQAVGQLQAGKITEADLKQLEQGACPTCGSCSGMFTANSMNCLCEALGMALPGNGTILAVSKDREHLYRWAATQILKLIQLDLKPRDIATIEAFDNALALDVAMGGSTNTVLHTLAIAREAGIKYDIARIDAISKRVPCLCKVSPSSPYHLQDVHRAGGIHTIMGELKRMGLLHTSCKTVTGLTLGDNIDQWDIRSPNCLPAAKAVRVSGASAPVVEVPAQAGTPLVPKPVFCFPADLKSIALWRVAAAWNAGDIDALLAVFSEDSELDVGENHLVRKCDDMKAWFEDQMRRAAGRVRAELAALDNEPTLLFSQYTGGKKNRAWLMMPTRFRTDLVVAARFELTKEQISRAQPVGLMPHDPAFMFNPMDCIRTKETAYSADGGLAVLYGQLAPEGSVVKTAGISAEFKKNCGADFVFEGPCVVFESQEEACEGILAGKVKPGDVVIIRNEGPRGGPGMQEMLSPTSYIVGMGLGDKVALITDGRFSGGTAGACIGHVSPEAAEGGPIGLLKPGDRVRIDFPNRRIDICVPEAELEARRKAWQLFKRPLTGWLARYRKM
;
A
#
# COMPACT_ATOMS: atom_id res chain seq x y z
N MET A 1 -18.96 -1.95 -32.34
CA MET A 1 -18.57 -2.43 -30.99
C MET A 1 -18.11 -3.88 -31.08
N ARG A 2 -17.12 -4.30 -30.32
CA ARG A 2 -16.66 -5.69 -30.31
C ARG A 2 -17.78 -6.66 -29.87
N SER A 3 -18.61 -6.24 -28.92
CA SER A 3 -19.75 -6.99 -28.42
C SER A 3 -20.87 -7.22 -29.47
N ASP A 4 -20.82 -6.56 -30.62
CA ASP A 4 -21.81 -6.80 -31.68
C ASP A 4 -21.81 -8.26 -32.16
N ILE A 5 -20.67 -8.95 -32.03
CA ILE A 5 -20.54 -10.39 -32.34
C ILE A 5 -21.54 -11.26 -31.56
N VAL A 6 -21.92 -10.86 -30.35
CA VAL A 6 -22.82 -11.63 -29.47
C VAL A 6 -24.22 -11.01 -29.35
N LYS A 7 -24.46 -9.80 -29.87
CA LYS A 7 -25.73 -9.11 -29.67
C LYS A 7 -26.46 -8.67 -30.94
N LYS A 8 -25.79 -8.58 -32.10
CA LYS A 8 -26.37 -8.11 -33.35
C LYS A 8 -26.64 -9.26 -34.34
N GLY A 9 -27.69 -9.14 -35.13
CA GLY A 9 -28.09 -10.12 -36.13
C GLY A 9 -29.12 -11.15 -35.62
N ALA A 10 -29.93 -11.74 -36.53
CA ALA A 10 -30.93 -12.71 -36.14
C ALA A 10 -30.32 -14.02 -35.62
N GLU A 11 -29.17 -14.42 -36.13
CA GLU A 11 -28.39 -15.59 -35.72
C GLU A 11 -27.86 -15.50 -34.28
N ARG A 12 -27.88 -14.31 -33.68
CA ARG A 12 -27.51 -14.08 -32.29
C ARG A 12 -28.67 -14.11 -31.31
N ALA A 13 -29.88 -14.48 -31.77
CA ALA A 13 -31.04 -14.65 -30.89
C ALA A 13 -30.76 -15.59 -29.67
N PRO A 14 -30.08 -16.77 -29.87
CA PRO A 14 -29.73 -17.62 -28.72
C PRO A 14 -28.83 -16.92 -27.70
N HIS A 15 -27.82 -16.15 -28.13
CA HIS A 15 -26.92 -15.37 -27.27
C HIS A 15 -27.68 -14.32 -26.45
N ARG A 16 -28.58 -13.56 -27.14
CA ARG A 16 -29.42 -12.55 -26.46
C ARG A 16 -30.37 -13.20 -25.46
N SER A 17 -30.88 -14.38 -25.73
CA SER A 17 -31.71 -15.13 -24.78
C SER A 17 -30.96 -15.47 -23.51
N LEU A 18 -29.73 -15.98 -23.65
CA LEU A 18 -28.85 -16.25 -22.49
C LEU A 18 -28.48 -14.98 -21.73
N LEU A 19 -28.13 -13.90 -22.42
CA LEU A 19 -27.81 -12.62 -21.83
C LEU A 19 -28.98 -12.02 -21.04
N ARG A 20 -30.23 -12.20 -21.50
CA ARG A 20 -31.41 -11.80 -20.72
C ARG A 20 -31.58 -12.65 -19.46
N ALA A 21 -31.31 -13.95 -19.53
CA ALA A 21 -31.42 -14.84 -18.39
C ALA A 21 -30.45 -14.51 -17.25
N THR A 22 -29.34 -13.77 -17.52
CA THR A 22 -28.44 -13.27 -16.49
C THR A 22 -29.04 -12.15 -15.63
N GLY A 23 -30.16 -11.54 -16.05
CA GLY A 23 -30.73 -10.36 -15.41
C GLY A 23 -29.94 -9.06 -15.64
N THR A 24 -28.83 -9.11 -16.39
CA THR A 24 -28.00 -7.92 -16.67
C THR A 24 -28.60 -7.05 -17.76
N ILE A 25 -29.30 -7.65 -18.73
CA ILE A 25 -30.02 -6.93 -19.79
C ILE A 25 -31.41 -6.55 -19.27
N LEU A 26 -31.68 -5.26 -19.16
CA LEU A 26 -32.93 -4.70 -18.60
C LEU A 26 -33.92 -4.28 -19.69
N SER A 27 -33.45 -3.99 -20.91
CA SER A 27 -34.26 -3.55 -22.01
C SER A 27 -33.62 -3.89 -23.37
N GLU A 28 -34.37 -3.81 -24.46
CA GLU A 28 -33.85 -3.96 -25.84
C GLU A 28 -32.74 -2.94 -26.14
N ALA A 29 -32.87 -1.72 -25.63
CA ALA A 29 -31.90 -0.66 -25.84
C ALA A 29 -30.51 -1.00 -25.25
N ASP A 30 -30.41 -1.95 -24.34
CA ASP A 30 -29.12 -2.39 -23.79
C ASP A 30 -28.24 -3.10 -24.83
N PHE A 31 -28.85 -3.69 -25.86
CA PHE A 31 -28.10 -4.28 -26.99
C PHE A 31 -27.47 -3.23 -27.91
N ASP A 32 -27.81 -1.95 -27.76
CA ASP A 32 -27.18 -0.85 -28.50
C ASP A 32 -26.06 -0.16 -27.70
N LYS A 33 -25.90 -0.52 -26.43
CA LYS A 33 -24.89 0.04 -25.53
C LYS A 33 -23.61 -0.80 -25.48
N PRO A 34 -22.47 -0.21 -25.11
CA PRO A 34 -21.24 -0.97 -24.89
C PRO A 34 -21.36 -1.93 -23.71
N PHE A 35 -20.80 -3.13 -23.86
CA PHE A 35 -20.66 -4.13 -22.80
C PHE A 35 -19.33 -3.92 -22.08
N VAL A 36 -19.41 -3.55 -20.80
CA VAL A 36 -18.24 -3.25 -19.97
C VAL A 36 -18.00 -4.38 -18.98
N ALA A 37 -16.83 -5.01 -19.08
CA ALA A 37 -16.37 -5.98 -18.09
C ALA A 37 -15.90 -5.26 -16.83
N ILE A 38 -16.32 -5.73 -15.66
CA ILE A 38 -15.80 -5.33 -14.35
C ILE A 38 -15.02 -6.53 -13.83
N CYS A 39 -13.71 -6.49 -14.04
CA CYS A 39 -12.79 -7.52 -13.55
C CYS A 39 -12.46 -7.24 -12.09
N ASN A 40 -13.17 -7.90 -11.19
CA ASN A 40 -13.00 -7.78 -9.75
C ASN A 40 -12.06 -8.87 -9.21
N SER A 41 -11.57 -8.69 -7.99
CA SER A 41 -10.71 -9.65 -7.29
C SER A 41 -11.15 -9.87 -5.83
N TYR A 42 -12.43 -9.74 -5.56
CA TYR A 42 -13.02 -9.99 -4.25
C TYR A 42 -12.66 -11.38 -3.71
N THR A 43 -12.28 -11.41 -2.45
CA THR A 43 -12.15 -12.62 -1.63
C THR A 43 -12.13 -12.24 -0.15
N ASP A 44 -12.69 -13.09 0.73
CA ASP A 44 -12.62 -12.90 2.18
C ASP A 44 -11.23 -13.22 2.76
N CYS A 45 -10.38 -13.90 1.98
CA CYS A 45 -9.05 -14.33 2.45
C CYS A 45 -8.01 -13.22 2.49
N ILE A 46 -8.30 -12.01 1.97
CA ILE A 46 -7.33 -10.92 1.80
C ILE A 46 -7.90 -9.62 2.37
N PRO A 47 -7.27 -8.99 3.39
CA PRO A 47 -7.74 -7.72 3.95
C PRO A 47 -7.95 -6.62 2.90
N GLY A 48 -7.08 -6.59 1.88
CA GLY A 48 -7.18 -5.66 0.75
C GLY A 48 -8.35 -5.91 -0.20
N HIS A 49 -9.06 -7.03 -0.08
CA HIS A 49 -10.06 -7.49 -1.04
C HIS A 49 -11.44 -7.76 -0.45
N THR A 50 -11.58 -7.85 0.86
CA THR A 50 -12.86 -8.14 1.53
C THR A 50 -13.97 -7.16 1.17
N HIS A 51 -13.64 -5.86 1.01
CA HIS A 51 -14.58 -4.81 0.64
C HIS A 51 -14.89 -4.76 -0.87
N LEU A 52 -14.16 -5.51 -1.70
CA LEU A 52 -14.31 -5.41 -3.16
C LEU A 52 -15.61 -6.05 -3.68
N ALA A 53 -16.33 -6.85 -2.88
CA ALA A 53 -17.68 -7.28 -3.22
C ALA A 53 -18.62 -6.05 -3.38
N GLU A 54 -18.63 -5.18 -2.38
CA GLU A 54 -19.44 -3.97 -2.37
C GLU A 54 -18.98 -2.97 -3.44
N VAL A 55 -17.66 -2.84 -3.62
CA VAL A 55 -17.08 -2.01 -4.69
C VAL A 55 -17.48 -2.52 -6.07
N GLY A 56 -17.49 -3.83 -6.30
CA GLY A 56 -17.95 -4.44 -7.56
C GLY A 56 -19.41 -4.07 -7.88
N GLU A 57 -20.31 -4.18 -6.90
CA GLU A 57 -21.71 -3.80 -7.07
C GLU A 57 -21.88 -2.27 -7.23
N LEU A 58 -21.10 -1.48 -6.53
CA LEU A 58 -21.07 -0.03 -6.72
C LEU A 58 -20.65 0.32 -8.16
N VAL A 59 -19.53 -0.19 -8.65
CA VAL A 59 -19.03 0.08 -10.00
C VAL A 59 -20.02 -0.41 -11.07
N LYS A 60 -20.66 -1.56 -10.85
CA LYS A 60 -21.73 -2.07 -11.71
C LYS A 60 -22.88 -1.06 -11.85
N ARG A 61 -23.36 -0.51 -10.73
CA ARG A 61 -24.38 0.54 -10.73
C ARG A 61 -23.89 1.80 -11.45
N LEU A 62 -22.68 2.27 -11.15
CA LEU A 62 -22.11 3.47 -11.76
C LEU A 62 -21.90 3.38 -13.27
N VAL A 63 -21.48 2.21 -13.79
CA VAL A 63 -21.38 1.95 -15.24
C VAL A 63 -22.77 2.00 -15.89
N ARG A 64 -23.78 1.46 -15.21
CA ARG A 64 -25.16 1.51 -15.67
C ARG A 64 -25.67 2.96 -15.74
N GLU A 65 -25.46 3.74 -14.71
CA GLU A 65 -25.79 5.16 -14.64
C GLU A 65 -25.10 5.97 -15.75
N ALA A 66 -23.85 5.61 -16.08
CA ALA A 66 -23.08 6.24 -17.14
C ALA A 66 -23.54 5.85 -18.57
N GLY A 67 -24.40 4.83 -18.71
CA GLY A 67 -24.96 4.41 -20.01
C GLY A 67 -24.32 3.15 -20.61
N GLY A 68 -23.50 2.43 -19.89
CA GLY A 68 -22.94 1.13 -20.27
C GLY A 68 -23.77 -0.07 -19.76
N VAL A 69 -23.48 -1.27 -20.25
CA VAL A 69 -24.02 -2.53 -19.71
C VAL A 69 -22.91 -3.25 -18.96
N PRO A 70 -22.96 -3.30 -17.61
CA PRO A 70 -21.89 -3.86 -16.79
C PRO A 70 -22.03 -5.38 -16.62
N PHE A 71 -20.89 -6.08 -16.67
CA PHE A 71 -20.78 -7.50 -16.36
C PHE A 71 -19.62 -7.72 -15.39
N VAL A 72 -19.93 -8.16 -14.17
CA VAL A 72 -18.93 -8.45 -13.13
C VAL A 72 -18.47 -9.90 -13.25
N PHE A 73 -17.17 -10.11 -13.15
CA PHE A 73 -16.57 -11.41 -12.89
C PHE A 73 -15.37 -11.23 -11.95
N ASN A 74 -15.03 -12.29 -11.20
CA ASN A 74 -13.89 -12.30 -10.29
C ASN A 74 -12.75 -13.14 -10.85
N THR A 75 -11.52 -12.69 -10.56
CA THR A 75 -10.33 -13.53 -10.63
C THR A 75 -9.93 -14.02 -9.24
N ILE A 76 -9.02 -14.99 -9.17
CA ILE A 76 -8.42 -15.43 -7.91
C ILE A 76 -7.51 -14.36 -7.34
N GLY A 77 -7.24 -14.45 -6.03
CA GLY A 77 -6.23 -13.67 -5.33
C GLY A 77 -5.54 -14.50 -4.27
N ILE A 78 -4.24 -14.28 -4.07
CA ILE A 78 -3.47 -14.84 -2.96
C ILE A 78 -2.93 -13.67 -2.16
N ASP A 79 -3.11 -13.72 -0.83
CA ASP A 79 -2.51 -12.75 0.09
C ASP A 79 -1.05 -13.14 0.34
N ASP A 80 -0.13 -12.28 -0.09
CA ASP A 80 1.29 -12.50 0.12
C ASP A 80 1.64 -12.46 1.61
N GLY A 81 0.98 -11.62 2.41
CA GLY A 81 1.22 -11.52 3.85
C GLY A 81 0.85 -12.82 4.60
N ILE A 82 -0.32 -13.39 4.29
CA ILE A 82 -0.79 -14.64 4.91
C ILE A 82 -0.02 -15.86 4.39
N ALA A 83 0.36 -15.85 3.10
CA ALA A 83 1.14 -16.92 2.49
C ALA A 83 2.63 -16.90 2.88
N MET A 84 3.12 -15.79 3.42
CA MET A 84 4.53 -15.56 3.70
C MET A 84 5.08 -16.46 4.84
N GLY A 85 6.31 -16.95 4.66
CA GLY A 85 6.98 -17.79 5.66
C GLY A 85 6.61 -19.26 5.63
N HIS A 86 5.79 -19.70 4.67
CA HIS A 86 5.46 -21.12 4.49
C HIS A 86 5.27 -21.49 3.01
N ALA A 87 5.07 -22.77 2.69
CA ALA A 87 4.99 -23.28 1.33
C ALA A 87 3.90 -22.64 0.44
N GLY A 88 2.87 -22.03 1.05
CA GLY A 88 1.82 -21.29 0.35
C GLY A 88 2.37 -20.13 -0.49
N MET A 89 3.47 -19.51 -0.07
CA MET A 89 4.07 -18.40 -0.78
C MET A 89 4.59 -18.76 -2.19
N LYS A 90 4.86 -20.03 -2.44
CA LYS A 90 5.25 -20.55 -3.76
C LYS A 90 4.14 -20.45 -4.80
N TYR A 91 2.87 -20.29 -4.39
CA TYR A 91 1.72 -20.11 -5.27
C TYR A 91 1.46 -18.64 -5.60
N SER A 92 2.04 -17.69 -4.86
CA SER A 92 1.79 -16.26 -5.04
C SER A 92 2.21 -15.80 -6.45
N LEU A 93 3.48 -15.85 -6.82
CA LEU A 93 3.93 -15.39 -8.14
C LEU A 93 3.28 -16.15 -9.31
N PRO A 94 3.15 -17.49 -9.27
CA PRO A 94 2.44 -18.23 -10.31
C PRO A 94 0.98 -17.84 -10.49
N SER A 95 0.31 -17.32 -9.46
CA SER A 95 -1.08 -16.82 -9.57
C SER A 95 -1.19 -15.63 -10.52
N ARG A 96 -0.15 -14.81 -10.69
CA ARG A 96 -0.10 -13.71 -11.65
C ARG A 96 -0.40 -14.19 -13.07
N GLU A 97 0.19 -15.31 -13.48
CA GLU A 97 -0.03 -15.92 -14.80
C GLU A 97 -1.47 -16.44 -14.93
N LEU A 98 -1.96 -17.14 -13.88
CA LEU A 98 -3.34 -17.64 -13.86
C LEU A 98 -4.36 -16.49 -13.95
N ILE A 99 -4.10 -15.39 -13.26
CA ILE A 99 -4.95 -14.19 -13.33
C ILE A 99 -4.96 -13.65 -14.75
N ALA A 100 -3.79 -13.47 -15.37
CA ALA A 100 -3.68 -12.99 -16.74
C ALA A 100 -4.45 -13.88 -17.72
N ASP A 101 -4.27 -15.20 -17.65
CA ASP A 101 -4.91 -16.19 -18.51
C ASP A 101 -6.42 -16.24 -18.30
N SER A 102 -6.89 -16.20 -17.06
CA SER A 102 -8.32 -16.24 -16.74
C SER A 102 -9.04 -14.98 -17.22
N VAL A 103 -8.45 -13.80 -17.00
CA VAL A 103 -9.02 -12.51 -17.44
C VAL A 103 -9.05 -12.44 -18.97
N GLU A 104 -7.96 -12.82 -19.64
CA GLU A 104 -7.92 -12.91 -21.10
C GLU A 104 -9.03 -13.82 -21.64
N SER A 105 -9.20 -15.01 -21.04
CA SER A 105 -10.20 -15.98 -21.45
C SER A 105 -11.61 -15.41 -21.34
N MET A 106 -11.95 -14.76 -20.22
CA MET A 106 -13.24 -14.12 -20.01
C MET A 106 -13.52 -13.02 -21.03
N LEU A 107 -12.54 -12.14 -21.25
CA LEU A 107 -12.70 -11.00 -22.16
C LEU A 107 -12.85 -11.42 -23.62
N LYS A 108 -12.09 -12.42 -24.06
CA LYS A 108 -12.14 -12.92 -25.44
C LYS A 108 -13.40 -13.72 -25.71
N ALA A 109 -13.77 -14.61 -24.78
CA ALA A 109 -14.95 -15.48 -24.95
C ALA A 109 -16.27 -14.69 -24.97
N HIS A 110 -16.39 -13.64 -24.14
CA HIS A 110 -17.63 -12.85 -24.02
C HIS A 110 -17.64 -11.55 -24.85
N CYS A 111 -16.55 -11.24 -25.56
CA CYS A 111 -16.46 -10.12 -26.52
C CYS A 111 -16.78 -8.74 -25.92
N PHE A 112 -16.29 -8.41 -24.72
CA PHE A 112 -16.51 -7.11 -24.10
C PHE A 112 -15.86 -5.95 -24.88
N ASP A 113 -16.45 -4.77 -24.79
CA ASP A 113 -16.01 -3.55 -25.49
C ASP A 113 -14.95 -2.78 -24.69
N GLY A 114 -14.96 -2.91 -23.36
CA GLY A 114 -14.00 -2.30 -22.45
C GLY A 114 -13.99 -2.99 -21.09
N MET A 115 -13.00 -2.64 -20.26
CA MET A 115 -12.80 -3.27 -18.96
C MET A 115 -12.46 -2.24 -17.87
N ILE A 116 -13.08 -2.39 -16.70
CA ILE A 116 -12.63 -1.76 -15.45
C ILE A 116 -12.01 -2.87 -14.60
N CYS A 117 -10.74 -2.70 -14.22
CA CYS A 117 -10.03 -3.59 -13.32
C CYS A 117 -10.10 -3.07 -11.89
N ILE A 118 -10.47 -3.93 -10.93
CA ILE A 118 -10.52 -3.63 -9.51
C ILE A 118 -9.55 -4.58 -8.75
N PRO A 119 -8.23 -4.39 -8.92
CA PRO A 119 -7.24 -5.13 -8.15
C PRO A 119 -6.93 -4.42 -6.83
N ASN A 120 -6.17 -5.06 -5.95
CA ASN A 120 -5.58 -4.34 -4.80
C ASN A 120 -4.29 -4.95 -4.25
N CYS A 121 -3.93 -6.21 -4.58
CA CYS A 121 -2.79 -6.91 -4.00
C CYS A 121 -1.71 -7.27 -5.02
N ASP A 122 -0.57 -7.70 -4.53
CA ASP A 122 0.75 -7.82 -5.17
C ASP A 122 0.77 -8.42 -6.57
N LYS A 123 0.15 -9.60 -6.75
CA LYS A 123 0.20 -10.33 -8.02
C LYS A 123 -1.03 -10.10 -8.89
N ILE A 124 -2.09 -9.57 -8.27
CA ILE A 124 -3.36 -9.33 -8.93
C ILE A 124 -3.25 -8.12 -9.87
N ILE A 125 -2.62 -7.04 -9.38
CA ILE A 125 -2.41 -5.82 -10.20
C ILE A 125 -1.61 -6.15 -11.47
N PRO A 126 -0.40 -6.75 -11.40
CA PRO A 126 0.36 -7.07 -12.61
C PRO A 126 -0.30 -8.16 -13.45
N GLY A 127 -1.01 -9.13 -12.88
CA GLY A 127 -1.77 -10.13 -13.64
C GLY A 127 -2.87 -9.51 -14.50
N MET A 128 -3.65 -8.56 -13.94
CA MET A 128 -4.66 -7.81 -14.69
C MET A 128 -4.03 -6.87 -15.73
N LEU A 129 -2.86 -6.25 -15.43
CA LEU A 129 -2.13 -5.43 -16.43
C LEU A 129 -1.64 -6.28 -17.60
N MET A 130 -1.10 -7.48 -17.34
CA MET A 130 -0.70 -8.42 -18.40
C MET A 130 -1.89 -8.78 -19.27
N ALA A 131 -3.04 -9.10 -18.71
CA ALA A 131 -4.27 -9.39 -19.47
C ALA A 131 -4.73 -8.18 -20.28
N ALA A 132 -4.70 -6.97 -19.70
CA ALA A 132 -5.05 -5.73 -20.40
C ALA A 132 -4.15 -5.52 -21.63
N MET A 133 -2.84 -5.75 -21.50
CA MET A 133 -1.90 -5.65 -22.62
C MET A 133 -2.16 -6.73 -23.70
N ARG A 134 -2.47 -7.98 -23.31
CA ARG A 134 -2.75 -9.08 -24.24
C ARG A 134 -4.02 -8.85 -25.04
N VAL A 135 -5.12 -8.49 -24.37
CA VAL A 135 -6.43 -8.34 -24.99
C VAL A 135 -6.55 -7.02 -25.74
N ASN A 136 -5.90 -5.98 -25.24
CA ASN A 136 -5.79 -4.65 -25.83
C ASN A 136 -7.14 -4.02 -26.22
N ILE A 137 -8.09 -4.01 -25.27
CA ILE A 137 -9.35 -3.26 -25.34
C ILE A 137 -9.30 -2.08 -24.39
N PRO A 138 -10.09 -1.02 -24.57
CA PRO A 138 -10.15 0.10 -23.64
C PRO A 138 -10.25 -0.38 -22.19
N THR A 139 -9.32 0.03 -21.34
CA THR A 139 -9.19 -0.49 -19.98
C THR A 139 -8.77 0.62 -19.02
N ILE A 140 -9.35 0.61 -17.81
CA ILE A 140 -9.00 1.52 -16.72
C ILE A 140 -8.84 0.75 -15.42
N PHE A 141 -7.83 1.12 -14.62
CA PHE A 141 -7.57 0.56 -13.30
C PHE A 141 -8.15 1.48 -12.22
N ALA A 142 -8.97 0.90 -11.36
CA ALA A 142 -9.58 1.53 -10.20
C ALA A 142 -9.44 0.60 -8.99
N SER A 143 -8.28 0.62 -8.34
CA SER A 143 -7.93 -0.31 -7.27
C SER A 143 -8.77 -0.11 -6.00
N GLY A 144 -8.74 -1.11 -5.10
CA GLY A 144 -9.42 -1.04 -3.81
C GLY A 144 -8.84 -0.01 -2.84
N GLY A 145 -7.60 0.43 -3.03
CA GLY A 145 -6.91 1.42 -2.20
C GLY A 145 -6.13 0.85 -1.02
N PRO A 146 -5.17 1.60 -0.47
CA PRO A 146 -4.39 1.21 0.69
C PRO A 146 -5.21 1.29 1.99
N MET A 147 -4.84 0.47 2.98
CA MET A 147 -5.35 0.58 4.35
C MET A 147 -4.74 1.79 5.07
N ALA A 148 -5.38 2.24 6.14
CA ALA A 148 -4.79 3.18 7.07
C ALA A 148 -3.60 2.55 7.80
N ALA A 149 -2.63 3.35 8.21
CA ALA A 149 -1.57 2.88 9.08
C ALA A 149 -2.13 2.54 10.47
N GLY A 150 -1.61 1.50 11.09
CA GLY A 150 -1.92 1.14 12.46
C GLY A 150 -1.31 2.11 13.47
N ILE A 151 -1.74 2.00 14.72
CA ILE A 151 -1.12 2.70 15.85
C ILE A 151 -0.62 1.66 16.83
N ALA A 152 0.67 1.69 17.11
CA ALA A 152 1.23 0.97 18.24
C ALA A 152 1.09 1.83 19.49
N ASN A 153 0.22 1.44 20.41
CA ASN A 153 0.24 1.99 21.76
C ASN A 153 1.47 1.43 22.47
N THR A 154 2.45 2.33 22.73
CA THR A 154 3.56 2.09 23.65
C THR A 154 4.50 0.91 23.37
N VAL A 155 5.23 0.94 22.28
CA VAL A 155 6.60 0.40 22.38
C VAL A 155 7.42 1.45 23.12
N LYS A 156 7.84 1.16 24.34
CA LYS A 156 8.84 1.96 25.06
C LYS A 156 10.13 1.88 24.25
N ASP A 157 10.35 2.83 23.37
CA ASP A 157 11.62 2.93 22.63
C ASP A 157 12.62 3.64 23.54
N PRO A 158 13.61 2.91 24.07
CA PRO A 158 14.62 3.51 24.97
C PRO A 158 15.48 4.56 24.27
N ASP A 159 15.56 4.51 22.92
CA ASP A 159 16.40 5.40 22.13
C ASP A 159 15.73 6.75 21.81
N LEU A 160 14.45 6.90 22.14
CA LEU A 160 13.75 8.18 22.04
C LEU A 160 14.01 9.09 23.25
N PRO A 161 14.08 10.42 23.06
CA PRO A 161 14.11 11.37 24.15
C PRO A 161 13.00 11.10 25.19
N PRO A 162 13.25 11.30 26.50
CA PRO A 162 12.32 10.92 27.57
C PRO A 162 10.88 11.44 27.41
N GLY A 163 10.68 12.57 26.73
CA GLY A 163 9.35 13.13 26.43
C GLY A 163 8.63 12.49 25.24
N LEU A 164 9.34 11.67 24.45
CA LEU A 164 8.84 11.06 23.22
C LEU A 164 8.67 9.54 23.34
N ARG A 165 9.10 8.95 24.46
CA ARG A 165 9.06 7.49 24.68
C ARG A 165 7.66 6.89 24.78
N SER A 166 6.64 7.73 24.92
CA SER A 166 5.23 7.35 25.00
C SER A 166 4.41 7.83 23.79
N ALA A 167 5.06 8.35 22.76
CA ALA A 167 4.38 8.76 21.54
C ALA A 167 3.87 7.52 20.79
N SER A 168 2.59 7.53 20.40
CA SER A 168 2.03 6.48 19.53
C SER A 168 2.72 6.55 18.17
N ARG A 169 3.43 5.50 17.79
CA ARG A 169 4.02 5.37 16.46
C ARG A 169 3.02 4.71 15.51
N HIS A 170 3.04 5.14 14.27
CA HIS A 170 2.40 4.35 13.22
C HIS A 170 3.02 2.95 13.18
N SER A 171 2.18 1.94 13.10
CA SER A 171 2.56 0.55 12.94
C SER A 171 1.97 -0.01 11.65
N ASP A 172 2.53 -1.10 11.19
CA ASP A 172 2.07 -1.83 10.02
C ASP A 172 2.43 -3.32 10.16
N LEU A 173 2.11 -4.11 9.14
CA LEU A 173 2.42 -5.52 9.10
C LEU A 173 3.93 -5.82 9.34
N ILE A 174 4.82 -4.95 8.86
CA ILE A 174 6.28 -5.14 9.02
C ILE A 174 6.68 -5.03 10.49
N SER A 175 6.06 -4.11 11.21
CA SER A 175 6.27 -3.96 12.65
C SER A 175 5.99 -5.27 13.41
N VAL A 176 4.94 -6.02 12.99
CA VAL A 176 4.61 -7.32 13.59
C VAL A 176 5.66 -8.39 13.22
N PHE A 177 6.08 -8.46 11.96
CA PHE A 177 7.15 -9.38 11.55
C PHE A 177 8.47 -9.12 12.30
N GLN A 178 8.84 -7.86 12.50
CA GLN A 178 10.02 -7.50 13.27
C GLN A 178 9.88 -7.84 14.76
N ALA A 179 8.68 -7.68 15.31
CA ALA A 179 8.35 -8.00 16.70
C ALA A 179 8.54 -9.48 17.03
N VAL A 180 8.31 -10.41 16.06
CA VAL A 180 8.62 -11.83 16.25
C VAL A 180 10.11 -12.03 16.56
N GLY A 181 11.01 -11.40 15.81
CA GLY A 181 12.45 -11.44 16.09
C GLY A 181 12.82 -10.76 17.42
N GLN A 182 12.14 -9.66 17.77
CA GLN A 182 12.37 -8.97 19.05
C GLN A 182 11.92 -9.82 20.25
N LEU A 183 10.80 -10.55 20.11
CA LEU A 183 10.33 -11.49 21.13
C LEU A 183 11.36 -12.61 21.35
N GLN A 184 11.84 -13.21 20.26
CA GLN A 184 12.86 -14.26 20.31
C GLN A 184 14.18 -13.78 20.95
N ALA A 185 14.52 -12.51 20.73
CA ALA A 185 15.67 -11.87 21.33
C ALA A 185 15.43 -11.39 22.79
N GLY A 186 14.25 -11.63 23.36
CA GLY A 186 13.89 -11.20 24.71
C GLY A 186 13.75 -9.68 24.90
N LYS A 187 13.56 -8.93 23.79
CA LYS A 187 13.45 -7.45 23.83
C LYS A 187 12.03 -6.96 24.13
N ILE A 188 11.03 -7.78 23.83
CA ILE A 188 9.60 -7.53 24.09
C ILE A 188 8.97 -8.77 24.70
N THR A 189 7.78 -8.60 25.29
CA THR A 189 6.97 -9.70 25.86
C THR A 189 5.93 -10.18 24.84
N GLU A 190 5.32 -11.36 25.09
CA GLU A 190 4.17 -11.86 24.31
C GLU A 190 2.98 -10.89 24.36
N ALA A 191 2.78 -10.20 25.48
CA ALA A 191 1.73 -9.20 25.62
C ALA A 191 1.95 -7.99 24.70
N ASP A 192 3.21 -7.53 24.57
CA ASP A 192 3.58 -6.45 23.65
C ASP A 192 3.36 -6.87 22.19
N LEU A 193 3.76 -8.10 21.82
CA LEU A 193 3.52 -8.65 20.49
C LEU A 193 2.02 -8.72 20.17
N LYS A 194 1.20 -9.22 21.12
CA LYS A 194 -0.25 -9.32 20.94
C LYS A 194 -0.91 -7.95 20.77
N GLN A 195 -0.46 -6.95 21.49
CA GLN A 195 -0.95 -5.57 21.34
C GLN A 195 -0.62 -5.01 19.96
N LEU A 196 0.60 -5.25 19.48
CA LEU A 196 1.02 -4.82 18.15
C LEU A 196 0.24 -5.53 17.03
N GLU A 197 0.04 -6.85 17.16
CA GLU A 197 -0.79 -7.67 16.26
C GLU A 197 -2.21 -7.10 16.10
N GLN A 198 -2.83 -6.67 17.18
CA GLN A 198 -4.19 -6.12 17.17
C GLN A 198 -4.29 -4.75 16.50
N GLY A 199 -3.22 -3.95 16.53
CA GLY A 199 -3.25 -2.56 16.06
C GLY A 199 -2.62 -2.33 14.67
N ALA A 200 -1.84 -3.28 14.14
CA ALA A 200 -1.00 -3.04 12.97
C ALA A 200 -1.76 -2.93 11.64
N CYS A 201 -2.90 -3.63 11.51
CA CYS A 201 -3.72 -3.66 10.30
C CYS A 201 -5.17 -3.22 10.63
N PRO A 202 -5.45 -1.92 10.83
CA PRO A 202 -6.70 -1.47 11.44
C PRO A 202 -7.87 -1.41 10.48
N THR A 203 -7.66 -1.42 9.15
CA THR A 203 -8.71 -1.24 8.16
C THR A 203 -8.61 -2.26 7.02
N CYS A 204 -9.67 -2.37 6.20
CA CYS A 204 -9.52 -3.00 4.89
C CYS A 204 -8.62 -2.14 4.00
N GLY A 205 -8.11 -2.74 2.93
CA GLY A 205 -7.21 -2.10 1.98
C GLY A 205 -5.92 -2.90 1.79
N SER A 206 -5.13 -2.56 0.78
CA SER A 206 -3.76 -3.07 0.62
C SER A 206 -2.87 -2.56 1.76
N CYS A 207 -1.65 -3.05 1.87
CA CYS A 207 -0.73 -2.63 2.93
C CYS A 207 -0.63 -1.09 3.03
N SER A 208 -0.37 -0.56 4.25
CA SER A 208 -0.25 0.89 4.46
C SER A 208 1.09 1.48 4.01
N GLY A 209 2.16 0.65 3.92
CA GLY A 209 3.51 1.05 3.49
C GLY A 209 3.76 0.91 1.98
N MET A 210 4.98 1.24 1.53
CA MET A 210 5.40 1.09 0.13
C MET A 210 5.90 -0.33 -0.14
N PHE A 211 4.96 -1.28 -0.05
CA PHE A 211 5.17 -2.68 -0.39
C PHE A 211 4.74 -2.92 -1.84
N THR A 212 4.81 -4.15 -2.34
CA THR A 212 4.60 -4.42 -3.76
C THR A 212 3.22 -3.99 -4.25
N ALA A 213 2.15 -4.25 -3.48
CA ALA A 213 0.79 -3.86 -3.84
C ALA A 213 0.67 -2.35 -4.12
N ASN A 214 1.16 -1.53 -3.19
CA ASN A 214 1.10 -0.07 -3.32
C ASN A 214 2.06 0.47 -4.37
N SER A 215 3.27 -0.12 -4.48
CA SER A 215 4.20 0.24 -5.57
C SER A 215 3.53 0.04 -6.93
N MET A 216 2.87 -1.10 -7.15
CA MET A 216 2.16 -1.38 -8.40
C MET A 216 0.94 -0.48 -8.62
N ASN A 217 0.16 -0.16 -7.56
CA ASN A 217 -0.98 0.77 -7.66
C ASN A 217 -0.53 2.19 -8.02
N CYS A 218 0.58 2.67 -7.43
CA CYS A 218 1.18 3.96 -7.75
C CYS A 218 1.77 3.97 -9.18
N LEU A 219 2.40 2.86 -9.56
CA LEU A 219 2.97 2.68 -10.89
C LEU A 219 1.88 2.71 -11.99
N CYS A 220 0.66 2.20 -11.71
CA CYS A 220 -0.46 2.33 -12.63
C CYS A 220 -0.83 3.78 -12.96
N GLU A 221 -0.70 4.71 -12.00
CA GLU A 221 -0.92 6.15 -12.27
C GLU A 221 0.16 6.71 -13.21
N ALA A 222 1.43 6.43 -12.92
CA ALA A 222 2.55 6.93 -13.71
C ALA A 222 2.63 6.30 -15.11
N LEU A 223 2.20 5.03 -15.26
CA LEU A 223 2.04 4.36 -16.55
C LEU A 223 0.88 4.95 -17.37
N GLY A 224 -0.01 5.72 -16.74
CA GLY A 224 -1.20 6.29 -17.38
C GLY A 224 -2.42 5.36 -17.45
N MET A 225 -2.38 4.19 -16.80
CA MET A 225 -3.47 3.19 -16.80
C MET A 225 -4.49 3.38 -15.68
N ALA A 226 -4.23 4.27 -14.72
CA ALA A 226 -5.14 4.59 -13.62
C ALA A 226 -5.38 6.09 -13.49
N LEU A 227 -6.48 6.46 -12.83
CA LEU A 227 -6.83 7.85 -12.54
C LEU A 227 -5.96 8.41 -11.40
N PRO A 228 -5.72 9.73 -11.36
CA PRO A 228 -5.04 10.40 -10.26
C PRO A 228 -5.67 10.08 -8.90
N GLY A 229 -4.83 9.67 -7.96
CA GLY A 229 -5.24 9.27 -6.61
C GLY A 229 -5.47 7.77 -6.42
N ASN A 230 -5.38 6.97 -7.49
CA ASN A 230 -5.59 5.53 -7.42
C ASN A 230 -4.70 4.83 -6.38
N GLY A 231 -3.42 5.18 -6.32
CA GLY A 231 -2.44 4.54 -5.43
C GLY A 231 -2.45 5.05 -3.99
N THR A 232 -3.07 6.22 -3.70
CA THR A 232 -2.90 6.87 -2.40
C THR A 232 -4.19 7.19 -1.65
N ILE A 233 -5.35 7.28 -2.30
CA ILE A 233 -6.63 7.43 -1.62
C ILE A 233 -6.89 6.15 -0.82
N LEU A 234 -7.14 6.26 0.49
CA LEU A 234 -7.40 5.11 1.35
C LEU A 234 -8.64 4.33 0.90
N ALA A 235 -8.63 3.01 1.12
CA ALA A 235 -9.77 2.12 0.82
C ALA A 235 -11.06 2.58 1.52
N VAL A 236 -10.92 3.10 2.74
CA VAL A 236 -12.02 3.56 3.60
C VAL A 236 -12.41 5.02 3.38
N SER A 237 -11.75 5.75 2.46
CA SER A 237 -12.08 7.15 2.17
C SER A 237 -13.30 7.25 1.26
N LYS A 238 -14.18 8.22 1.55
CA LYS A 238 -15.30 8.58 0.64
C LYS A 238 -14.82 9.04 -0.74
N ASP A 239 -13.62 9.61 -0.83
CA ASP A 239 -13.04 10.02 -2.12
C ASP A 239 -12.78 8.84 -3.05
N ARG A 240 -12.67 7.62 -2.50
CA ARG A 240 -12.57 6.40 -3.29
C ARG A 240 -13.84 6.13 -4.12
N GLU A 241 -15.02 6.46 -3.61
CA GLU A 241 -16.27 6.38 -4.38
C GLU A 241 -16.26 7.36 -5.57
N HIS A 242 -15.75 8.58 -5.38
CA HIS A 242 -15.60 9.54 -6.47
C HIS A 242 -14.66 9.03 -7.57
N LEU A 243 -13.58 8.33 -7.20
CA LEU A 243 -12.68 7.69 -8.15
C LEU A 243 -13.40 6.62 -8.99
N TYR A 244 -14.22 5.77 -8.35
CA TYR A 244 -15.00 4.73 -9.06
C TYR A 244 -16.05 5.35 -10.00
N ARG A 245 -16.71 6.42 -9.58
CA ARG A 245 -17.65 7.17 -10.43
C ARG A 245 -16.96 7.76 -11.65
N TRP A 246 -15.77 8.32 -11.46
CA TRP A 246 -14.97 8.83 -12.56
C TRP A 246 -14.53 7.69 -13.50
N ALA A 247 -14.06 6.57 -12.98
CA ALA A 247 -13.68 5.42 -13.79
C ALA A 247 -14.84 4.87 -14.62
N ALA A 248 -16.05 4.80 -14.06
CA ALA A 248 -17.25 4.32 -14.74
C ALA A 248 -17.69 5.23 -15.90
N THR A 249 -17.54 6.54 -15.78
CA THR A 249 -17.79 7.49 -16.88
C THR A 249 -16.65 7.48 -17.89
N GLN A 250 -15.44 7.36 -17.43
CA GLN A 250 -14.25 7.47 -18.27
C GLN A 250 -14.07 6.25 -19.18
N ILE A 251 -14.42 5.03 -18.71
CA ILE A 251 -14.33 3.83 -19.57
C ILE A 251 -15.18 3.96 -20.83
N LEU A 252 -16.34 4.58 -20.75
CA LEU A 252 -17.19 4.79 -21.93
C LEU A 252 -16.56 5.77 -22.93
N LYS A 253 -15.88 6.81 -22.43
CA LYS A 253 -15.12 7.72 -23.28
C LYS A 253 -13.93 7.02 -23.94
N LEU A 254 -13.22 6.15 -23.20
CA LEU A 254 -12.13 5.36 -23.77
C LEU A 254 -12.60 4.43 -24.88
N ILE A 255 -13.79 3.82 -24.72
CA ILE A 255 -14.42 3.00 -25.76
C ILE A 255 -14.76 3.84 -26.99
N GLN A 256 -15.31 5.06 -26.81
CA GLN A 256 -15.62 5.98 -27.91
C GLN A 256 -14.36 6.45 -28.66
N LEU A 257 -13.28 6.71 -27.94
CA LEU A 257 -11.99 7.13 -28.48
C LEU A 257 -11.17 5.98 -29.05
N ASP A 258 -11.60 4.73 -28.84
CA ASP A 258 -10.83 3.50 -29.10
C ASP A 258 -9.42 3.54 -28.51
N LEU A 259 -9.26 4.22 -27.34
CA LEU A 259 -7.98 4.36 -26.66
C LEU A 259 -7.70 3.09 -25.83
N LYS A 260 -6.66 2.36 -26.26
CA LYS A 260 -6.35 1.03 -25.76
C LYS A 260 -5.09 1.02 -24.87
N PRO A 261 -4.88 -0.02 -24.05
CA PRO A 261 -3.71 -0.14 -23.19
C PRO A 261 -2.36 0.04 -23.89
N ARG A 262 -2.18 -0.53 -25.10
CA ARG A 262 -0.92 -0.41 -25.85
C ARG A 262 -0.70 0.97 -26.48
N ASP A 263 -1.75 1.81 -26.59
CA ASP A 263 -1.62 3.21 -27.02
C ASP A 263 -1.11 4.11 -25.88
N ILE A 264 -1.27 3.64 -24.63
CA ILE A 264 -0.88 4.32 -23.39
C ILE A 264 0.45 3.80 -22.89
N ALA A 265 0.58 2.49 -22.74
CA ALA A 265 1.74 1.81 -22.19
C ALA A 265 2.85 1.68 -23.25
N THR A 266 3.41 2.82 -23.67
CA THR A 266 4.59 2.90 -24.54
C THR A 266 5.87 2.71 -23.74
N ILE A 267 7.00 2.57 -24.41
CA ILE A 267 8.30 2.44 -23.74
C ILE A 267 8.61 3.65 -22.84
N GLU A 268 8.21 4.86 -23.26
CA GLU A 268 8.34 6.10 -22.50
C GLU A 268 7.42 6.10 -21.28
N ALA A 269 6.23 5.54 -21.37
CA ALA A 269 5.32 5.39 -20.24
C ALA A 269 5.87 4.41 -19.18
N PHE A 270 6.53 3.33 -19.62
CA PHE A 270 7.28 2.44 -18.71
C PHE A 270 8.45 3.16 -18.04
N ASP A 271 9.17 4.03 -18.76
CA ASP A 271 10.22 4.86 -18.17
C ASP A 271 9.67 5.80 -17.09
N ASN A 272 8.52 6.43 -17.34
CA ASN A 272 7.85 7.27 -16.34
C ASN A 272 7.45 6.47 -15.09
N ALA A 273 6.91 5.27 -15.29
CA ALA A 273 6.52 4.38 -14.22
C ALA A 273 7.71 3.98 -13.34
N LEU A 274 8.83 3.60 -13.97
CA LEU A 274 10.08 3.28 -13.26
C LEU A 274 10.75 4.49 -12.63
N ALA A 275 10.65 5.68 -13.25
CA ALA A 275 11.14 6.92 -12.66
C ALA A 275 10.41 7.24 -11.36
N LEU A 276 9.08 7.06 -11.32
CA LEU A 276 8.31 7.16 -10.08
C LEU A 276 8.76 6.12 -9.06
N ASP A 277 8.87 4.85 -9.46
CA ASP A 277 9.20 3.74 -8.56
C ASP A 277 10.54 3.94 -7.85
N VAL A 278 11.58 4.31 -8.59
CA VAL A 278 12.90 4.61 -8.00
C VAL A 278 12.91 5.90 -7.18
N ALA A 279 12.09 6.89 -7.54
CA ALA A 279 11.95 8.14 -6.75
C ALA A 279 11.27 7.91 -5.40
N MET A 280 10.42 6.88 -5.30
CA MET A 280 9.72 6.50 -4.06
C MET A 280 10.42 5.38 -3.29
N GLY A 281 11.49 4.78 -3.80
CA GLY A 281 12.10 3.61 -3.22
C GLY A 281 11.10 2.45 -3.12
N GLY A 282 10.45 2.14 -4.23
CA GLY A 282 9.41 1.10 -4.32
C GLY A 282 9.90 -0.31 -4.04
N SER A 283 9.07 -1.29 -4.31
CA SER A 283 9.40 -2.71 -4.12
C SER A 283 10.33 -3.21 -5.22
N THR A 284 11.33 -4.04 -4.88
CA THR A 284 12.17 -4.72 -5.88
C THR A 284 11.35 -5.64 -6.81
N ASN A 285 10.15 -6.09 -6.37
CA ASN A 285 9.24 -6.89 -7.18
C ASN A 285 8.65 -6.13 -8.38
N THR A 286 8.61 -4.80 -8.35
CA THR A 286 8.16 -4.00 -9.49
C THR A 286 9.02 -4.23 -10.72
N VAL A 287 10.31 -4.48 -10.54
CA VAL A 287 11.24 -4.79 -11.63
C VAL A 287 10.76 -6.00 -12.42
N LEU A 288 10.52 -7.12 -11.74
CA LEU A 288 10.06 -8.35 -12.42
C LEU A 288 8.63 -8.21 -12.99
N HIS A 289 7.77 -7.45 -12.33
CA HIS A 289 6.40 -7.23 -12.81
C HIS A 289 6.37 -6.33 -14.05
N THR A 290 7.16 -5.25 -14.03
CA THR A 290 7.27 -4.33 -15.17
C THR A 290 7.81 -5.03 -16.41
N LEU A 291 8.85 -5.87 -16.26
CA LEU A 291 9.39 -6.66 -17.38
C LEU A 291 8.34 -7.60 -17.97
N ALA A 292 7.53 -8.27 -17.13
CA ALA A 292 6.46 -9.15 -17.59
C ALA A 292 5.35 -8.38 -18.32
N ILE A 293 4.91 -7.24 -17.78
CA ILE A 293 3.87 -6.40 -18.39
C ILE A 293 4.35 -5.82 -19.73
N ALA A 294 5.60 -5.32 -19.79
CA ALA A 294 6.19 -4.80 -21.02
C ALA A 294 6.27 -5.88 -22.11
N ARG A 295 6.63 -7.12 -21.74
CA ARG A 295 6.63 -8.27 -22.66
C ARG A 295 5.25 -8.51 -23.25
N GLU A 296 4.18 -8.49 -22.42
CA GLU A 296 2.80 -8.66 -22.89
C GLU A 296 2.32 -7.49 -23.77
N ALA A 297 2.86 -6.29 -23.53
CA ALA A 297 2.63 -5.14 -24.40
C ALA A 297 3.38 -5.23 -25.74
N GLY A 298 4.29 -6.20 -25.91
CA GLY A 298 5.17 -6.33 -27.07
C GLY A 298 6.34 -5.36 -27.05
N ILE A 299 6.70 -4.82 -25.89
CA ILE A 299 7.79 -3.85 -25.70
C ILE A 299 9.05 -4.58 -25.21
N LYS A 300 10.16 -4.37 -25.90
CA LYS A 300 11.47 -4.85 -25.46
C LYS A 300 11.99 -3.93 -24.37
N TYR A 301 11.85 -4.35 -23.12
CA TYR A 301 12.29 -3.64 -21.93
C TYR A 301 13.23 -4.54 -21.13
N ASP A 302 14.32 -4.00 -20.59
CA ASP A 302 15.37 -4.79 -19.92
C ASP A 302 15.86 -4.12 -18.63
N ILE A 303 16.64 -4.87 -17.85
CA ILE A 303 17.19 -4.43 -16.57
C ILE A 303 18.24 -3.32 -16.74
N ALA A 304 18.93 -3.25 -17.88
CA ALA A 304 19.91 -2.20 -18.14
C ALA A 304 19.24 -0.83 -18.27
N ARG A 305 18.03 -0.78 -18.85
CA ARG A 305 17.24 0.44 -18.92
C ARG A 305 16.77 0.89 -17.53
N ILE A 306 16.37 -0.05 -16.69
CA ILE A 306 16.00 0.20 -15.29
C ILE A 306 17.19 0.79 -14.52
N ASP A 307 18.38 0.21 -14.68
CA ASP A 307 19.61 0.71 -14.06
C ASP A 307 19.95 2.14 -14.52
N ALA A 308 19.79 2.43 -15.81
CA ALA A 308 20.01 3.77 -16.35
C ALA A 308 19.05 4.80 -15.74
N ILE A 309 17.77 4.45 -15.55
CA ILE A 309 16.78 5.30 -14.88
C ILE A 309 17.17 5.51 -13.41
N SER A 310 17.51 4.45 -12.70
CA SER A 310 17.90 4.48 -11.30
C SER A 310 19.13 5.37 -11.02
N LYS A 311 20.07 5.47 -11.97
CA LYS A 311 21.26 6.34 -11.85
C LYS A 311 20.97 7.83 -11.98
N ARG A 312 19.90 8.22 -12.68
CA ARG A 312 19.59 9.62 -12.98
C ARG A 312 18.44 10.21 -12.15
N VAL A 313 17.58 9.36 -11.59
CA VAL A 313 16.39 9.78 -10.85
C VAL A 313 16.69 9.77 -9.35
N PRO A 314 16.58 10.93 -8.63
CA PRO A 314 16.84 10.98 -7.21
C PRO A 314 15.72 10.31 -6.40
N CYS A 315 16.04 9.86 -5.17
CA CYS A 315 15.04 9.40 -4.22
C CYS A 315 14.39 10.59 -3.52
N LEU A 316 13.12 10.88 -3.86
CA LEU A 316 12.37 12.06 -3.39
C LEU A 316 11.40 11.74 -2.25
N CYS A 317 10.97 10.49 -2.16
CA CYS A 317 9.99 10.06 -1.18
C CYS A 317 10.44 8.75 -0.54
N LYS A 318 10.30 8.63 0.77
CA LYS A 318 10.49 7.37 1.48
C LYS A 318 9.25 7.06 2.29
N VAL A 319 8.84 5.81 2.23
CA VAL A 319 7.63 5.29 2.90
C VAL A 319 8.02 4.05 3.68
N SER A 320 7.26 3.67 4.70
CA SER A 320 7.51 2.43 5.46
C SER A 320 7.83 1.25 4.51
N PRO A 321 8.86 0.45 4.79
CA PRO A 321 9.71 0.40 5.99
C PRO A 321 10.93 1.34 5.96
N SER A 322 11.10 2.15 4.90
CA SER A 322 12.29 3.00 4.71
C SER A 322 12.19 4.35 5.43
N SER A 323 11.03 4.66 6.01
CA SER A 323 10.73 5.87 6.80
C SER A 323 9.49 5.61 7.68
N PRO A 324 9.19 6.51 8.63
CA PRO A 324 7.95 6.43 9.43
C PRO A 324 6.69 6.84 8.66
N TYR A 325 6.80 7.38 7.44
CA TYR A 325 5.65 7.77 6.62
C TYR A 325 4.95 6.56 5.99
N HIS A 326 3.62 6.67 5.81
CA HIS A 326 2.78 5.68 5.15
C HIS A 326 2.07 6.28 3.92
N LEU A 327 1.34 5.49 3.14
CA LEU A 327 0.65 5.97 1.93
C LEU A 327 -0.33 7.10 2.22
N GLN A 328 -0.98 7.09 3.38
CA GLN A 328 -1.84 8.19 3.83
C GLN A 328 -1.08 9.52 3.95
N ASP A 329 0.18 9.49 4.36
CA ASP A 329 1.03 10.67 4.46
C ASP A 329 1.46 11.17 3.09
N VAL A 330 1.81 10.25 2.18
CA VAL A 330 2.07 10.57 0.77
C VAL A 330 0.83 11.22 0.15
N HIS A 331 -0.37 10.68 0.43
CA HIS A 331 -1.62 11.27 -0.03
C HIS A 331 -1.78 12.71 0.45
N ARG A 332 -1.59 12.97 1.75
CA ARG A 332 -1.65 14.30 2.38
C ARG A 332 -0.60 15.26 1.83
N ALA A 333 0.59 14.75 1.49
CA ALA A 333 1.68 15.53 0.91
C ALA A 333 1.47 15.91 -0.57
N GLY A 334 0.38 15.43 -1.19
CA GLY A 334 0.02 15.73 -2.57
C GLY A 334 -0.10 14.51 -3.49
N GLY A 335 0.25 13.33 -3.00
CA GLY A 335 0.12 12.07 -3.73
C GLY A 335 1.13 11.91 -4.86
N ILE A 336 0.86 10.92 -5.72
CA ILE A 336 1.76 10.50 -6.79
C ILE A 336 2.07 11.63 -7.78
N HIS A 337 1.06 12.42 -8.14
CA HIS A 337 1.23 13.50 -9.10
C HIS A 337 2.13 14.64 -8.59
N THR A 338 2.25 14.83 -7.27
CA THR A 338 3.21 15.78 -6.69
C THR A 338 4.65 15.25 -6.79
N ILE A 339 4.87 13.96 -6.61
CA ILE A 339 6.20 13.35 -6.84
C ILE A 339 6.56 13.46 -8.33
N MET A 340 5.62 13.10 -9.22
CA MET A 340 5.83 13.24 -10.67
C MET A 340 6.01 14.71 -11.10
N GLY A 341 5.39 15.66 -10.40
CA GLY A 341 5.60 17.09 -10.60
C GLY A 341 7.04 17.50 -10.34
N GLU A 342 7.65 16.98 -9.26
CA GLU A 342 9.09 17.20 -9.01
C GLU A 342 9.96 16.58 -10.11
N LEU A 343 9.65 15.36 -10.55
CA LEU A 343 10.37 14.72 -11.66
C LEU A 343 10.19 15.48 -12.98
N LYS A 344 9.00 16.02 -13.27
CA LYS A 344 8.72 16.86 -14.43
C LYS A 344 9.55 18.13 -14.40
N ARG A 345 9.63 18.82 -13.25
CA ARG A 345 10.47 20.04 -13.09
C ARG A 345 11.95 19.76 -13.32
N MET A 346 12.40 18.54 -13.08
CA MET A 346 13.77 18.08 -13.37
C MET A 346 13.99 17.61 -14.82
N GLY A 347 12.94 17.55 -15.65
CA GLY A 347 13.04 17.05 -17.03
C GLY A 347 13.26 15.52 -17.10
N LEU A 348 12.82 14.77 -16.08
CA LEU A 348 13.06 13.32 -15.96
C LEU A 348 11.88 12.47 -16.45
N LEU A 349 10.79 13.08 -16.95
CA LEU A 349 9.60 12.40 -17.45
C LEU A 349 9.31 12.71 -18.92
N HIS A 350 8.71 11.72 -19.58
CA HIS A 350 8.11 11.84 -20.90
C HIS A 350 6.67 12.32 -20.78
N THR A 351 6.46 13.63 -20.79
CA THR A 351 5.18 14.28 -20.46
C THR A 351 4.10 14.13 -21.54
N SER A 352 4.46 13.77 -22.78
CA SER A 352 3.53 13.59 -23.91
C SER A 352 2.82 12.25 -23.93
N CYS A 353 3.15 11.31 -23.02
CA CYS A 353 2.48 10.01 -22.93
C CYS A 353 0.98 10.19 -22.69
N LYS A 354 0.17 9.41 -23.38
CA LYS A 354 -1.29 9.37 -23.20
C LYS A 354 -1.64 8.73 -21.86
N THR A 355 -2.81 9.05 -21.34
CA THR A 355 -3.36 8.43 -20.12
C THR A 355 -4.83 8.11 -20.26
N VAL A 356 -5.35 7.27 -19.35
CA VAL A 356 -6.78 6.94 -19.30
C VAL A 356 -7.70 8.13 -19.01
N THR A 357 -7.17 9.29 -18.60
CA THR A 357 -7.98 10.51 -18.46
C THR A 357 -8.35 11.12 -19.82
N GLY A 358 -7.69 10.71 -20.90
CA GLY A 358 -7.76 11.31 -22.22
C GLY A 358 -6.81 12.51 -22.41
N LEU A 359 -6.11 12.90 -21.37
CA LEU A 359 -5.07 13.94 -21.36
C LEU A 359 -3.67 13.32 -21.45
N THR A 360 -2.67 14.16 -21.69
CA THR A 360 -1.28 13.73 -21.55
C THR A 360 -0.90 13.59 -20.07
N LEU A 361 0.17 12.84 -19.80
CA LEU A 361 0.72 12.75 -18.44
C LEU A 361 1.13 14.13 -17.91
N GLY A 362 1.69 14.97 -18.77
CA GLY A 362 2.09 16.33 -18.42
C GLY A 362 0.92 17.19 -17.96
N ASP A 363 -0.22 17.12 -18.67
CA ASP A 363 -1.45 17.83 -18.31
C ASP A 363 -2.03 17.33 -16.99
N ASN A 364 -2.05 15.99 -16.79
CA ASN A 364 -2.49 15.41 -15.53
C ASN A 364 -1.63 15.88 -14.35
N ILE A 365 -0.31 15.90 -14.52
CA ILE A 365 0.61 16.40 -13.48
C ILE A 365 0.29 17.85 -13.16
N ASP A 366 0.11 18.71 -14.15
CA ASP A 366 -0.20 20.12 -13.92
C ASP A 366 -1.49 20.33 -13.16
N GLN A 367 -2.50 19.48 -13.42
CA GLN A 367 -3.82 19.55 -12.77
C GLN A 367 -3.86 18.92 -11.37
N TRP A 368 -3.00 17.94 -11.08
CA TRP A 368 -3.07 17.14 -9.84
C TRP A 368 -1.87 17.28 -8.91
N ASP A 369 -0.78 17.91 -9.35
CA ASP A 369 0.32 18.31 -8.45
C ASP A 369 -0.10 19.54 -7.64
N ILE A 370 -0.20 19.39 -6.32
CA ILE A 370 -0.60 20.50 -5.42
C ILE A 370 0.39 21.67 -5.41
N ARG A 371 1.59 21.48 -5.93
CA ARG A 371 2.64 22.50 -6.08
C ARG A 371 2.59 23.20 -7.45
N SER A 372 1.74 22.71 -8.36
CA SER A 372 1.53 23.32 -9.66
C SER A 372 0.65 24.59 -9.54
N PRO A 373 0.96 25.66 -10.25
CA PRO A 373 0.08 26.84 -10.34
C PRO A 373 -1.27 26.51 -11.01
N ASN A 374 -1.32 25.45 -11.82
CA ASN A 374 -2.50 25.00 -12.55
C ASN A 374 -3.28 23.89 -11.80
N CYS A 375 -2.94 23.62 -10.54
CA CYS A 375 -3.59 22.58 -9.74
C CYS A 375 -5.08 22.86 -9.56
N LEU A 376 -5.91 21.86 -9.87
CA LEU A 376 -7.36 21.96 -9.72
C LEU A 376 -7.75 22.07 -8.24
N PRO A 377 -8.80 22.87 -7.91
CA PRO A 377 -9.35 22.91 -6.55
C PRO A 377 -9.74 21.52 -6.02
N ALA A 378 -10.34 20.68 -6.87
CA ALA A 378 -10.71 19.31 -6.52
C ALA A 378 -9.50 18.45 -6.11
N ALA A 379 -8.35 18.62 -6.78
CA ALA A 379 -7.12 17.90 -6.43
C ALA A 379 -6.60 18.30 -5.03
N LYS A 380 -6.73 19.56 -4.65
CA LYS A 380 -6.39 20.05 -3.30
C LYS A 380 -7.39 19.52 -2.26
N ALA A 381 -8.69 19.56 -2.56
CA ALA A 381 -9.77 19.13 -1.66
C ALA A 381 -9.63 17.64 -1.27
N VAL A 382 -9.35 16.77 -2.23
CA VAL A 382 -9.12 15.33 -1.99
C VAL A 382 -7.97 15.08 -1.01
N ARG A 383 -6.93 15.95 -1.00
CA ARG A 383 -5.78 15.79 -0.08
C ARG A 383 -6.09 16.16 1.37
N VAL A 384 -7.07 17.03 1.57
CA VAL A 384 -7.51 17.45 2.91
C VAL A 384 -8.48 16.44 3.52
N SER A 385 -9.42 15.92 2.73
CA SER A 385 -10.41 14.95 3.20
C SER A 385 -9.80 13.61 3.63
N GLY A 386 -8.75 13.14 2.95
CA GLY A 386 -8.00 11.95 3.33
C GLY A 386 -7.14 12.10 4.60
N ALA A 387 -6.99 13.32 5.12
CA ALA A 387 -6.18 13.59 6.32
C ALA A 387 -6.85 13.15 7.63
N SER A 388 -8.11 12.74 7.58
CA SER A 388 -8.96 12.59 8.77
C SER A 388 -9.55 11.19 8.92
N ALA A 389 -8.85 10.13 8.52
CA ALA A 389 -9.27 8.78 8.91
C ALA A 389 -8.97 8.58 10.41
N PRO A 390 -9.96 8.49 11.31
CA PRO A 390 -9.71 8.10 12.68
C PRO A 390 -9.24 6.66 12.70
N VAL A 391 -8.26 6.40 13.53
CA VAL A 391 -7.84 5.05 13.85
C VAL A 391 -8.78 4.52 14.93
N VAL A 392 -9.46 3.43 14.63
CA VAL A 392 -10.28 2.70 15.60
C VAL A 392 -9.35 1.77 16.38
N GLU A 393 -9.16 2.04 17.67
CA GLU A 393 -8.60 1.03 18.57
C GLU A 393 -9.65 -0.05 18.80
N VAL A 394 -9.32 -1.30 18.47
CA VAL A 394 -10.14 -2.45 18.81
C VAL A 394 -9.83 -2.86 20.24
N PRO A 395 -10.77 -2.75 21.21
CA PRO A 395 -10.52 -3.22 22.57
C PRO A 395 -10.42 -4.73 22.58
N ALA A 396 -9.36 -5.25 23.22
CA ALA A 396 -9.27 -6.67 23.53
C ALA A 396 -10.29 -7.06 24.61
N GLN A 397 -11.39 -7.67 24.24
CA GLN A 397 -12.22 -8.45 25.18
C GLN A 397 -11.78 -9.90 25.13
N ALA A 398 -11.24 -10.38 26.24
CA ALA A 398 -10.97 -11.79 26.45
C ALA A 398 -12.32 -12.55 26.49
N GLY A 399 -12.51 -13.49 25.57
CA GLY A 399 -13.58 -14.51 25.66
C GLY A 399 -14.71 -14.43 24.63
N THR A 400 -14.72 -13.49 23.69
CA THR A 400 -15.71 -13.51 22.60
C THR A 400 -15.16 -14.28 21.40
N PRO A 401 -15.95 -15.21 20.79
CA PRO A 401 -15.50 -15.87 19.56
C PRO A 401 -15.24 -14.81 18.49
N LEU A 402 -14.08 -14.86 17.87
CA LEU A 402 -13.71 -14.06 16.70
C LEU A 402 -14.65 -14.43 15.52
N VAL A 403 -15.83 -13.85 15.48
CA VAL A 403 -16.50 -13.56 14.24
C VAL A 403 -16.16 -12.09 13.99
N PRO A 404 -15.25 -11.78 13.07
CA PRO A 404 -15.12 -10.39 12.62
C PRO A 404 -16.43 -10.10 11.88
N LYS A 405 -17.37 -9.42 12.52
CA LYS A 405 -18.16 -8.48 11.76
C LYS A 405 -17.11 -7.61 11.07
N PRO A 406 -17.21 -7.36 9.74
CA PRO A 406 -16.35 -6.38 9.12
C PRO A 406 -16.44 -5.16 10.03
N VAL A 407 -15.34 -4.85 10.68
CA VAL A 407 -15.23 -3.62 11.45
C VAL A 407 -15.28 -2.58 10.35
N PHE A 408 -16.47 -2.04 10.14
CA PHE A 408 -16.63 -0.86 9.33
C PHE A 408 -15.77 0.19 9.97
N CYS A 409 -14.61 0.33 9.44
CA CYS A 409 -13.70 1.39 9.76
C CYS A 409 -14.30 2.64 9.18
N PHE A 410 -15.06 3.28 9.85
CA PHE A 410 -16.03 4.30 9.61
C PHE A 410 -17.41 3.75 9.35
N PRO A 411 -18.24 4.00 10.25
CA PRO A 411 -19.59 4.20 9.83
C PRO A 411 -19.55 5.30 8.77
N ALA A 412 -20.13 5.06 7.63
CA ALA A 412 -20.75 6.12 6.86
C ALA A 412 -21.84 6.82 7.72
N ASP A 413 -21.66 6.81 9.03
CA ASP A 413 -22.47 7.37 10.06
C ASP A 413 -22.05 8.82 10.18
N LEU A 414 -22.88 9.68 9.61
CA LEU A 414 -22.81 11.14 9.72
C LEU A 414 -22.58 11.59 11.18
N LYS A 415 -23.03 10.79 12.17
CA LYS A 415 -22.85 11.00 13.60
C LYS A 415 -21.37 11.06 14.01
N SER A 416 -20.59 10.05 13.68
CA SER A 416 -19.19 9.97 14.09
C SER A 416 -18.33 11.04 13.41
N ILE A 417 -18.67 11.39 12.17
CA ILE A 417 -17.98 12.47 11.44
C ILE A 417 -18.26 13.83 12.07
N ALA A 418 -19.53 14.10 12.41
CA ALA A 418 -19.90 15.35 13.03
C ALA A 418 -19.26 15.50 14.41
N LEU A 419 -19.28 14.44 15.24
CA LEU A 419 -18.65 14.43 16.56
C LEU A 419 -17.13 14.62 16.49
N TRP A 420 -16.50 13.99 15.51
CA TRP A 420 -15.08 14.17 15.28
C TRP A 420 -14.73 15.62 14.87
N ARG A 421 -15.54 16.24 13.99
CA ARG A 421 -15.36 17.65 13.62
C ARG A 421 -15.46 18.56 14.84
N VAL A 422 -16.43 18.31 15.73
CA VAL A 422 -16.56 19.04 17.01
C VAL A 422 -15.31 18.87 17.85
N ALA A 423 -14.80 17.65 18.02
CA ALA A 423 -13.60 17.39 18.81
C ALA A 423 -12.35 18.06 18.21
N ALA A 424 -12.18 17.98 16.90
CA ALA A 424 -11.05 18.59 16.19
C ALA A 424 -11.05 20.12 16.31
N ALA A 425 -12.20 20.75 16.07
CA ALA A 425 -12.38 22.18 16.17
C ALA A 425 -12.19 22.68 17.62
N TRP A 426 -12.72 21.96 18.61
CA TRP A 426 -12.49 22.25 20.03
C TRP A 426 -11.01 22.21 20.39
N ASN A 427 -10.31 21.16 20.02
CA ASN A 427 -8.89 21.00 20.37
C ASN A 427 -7.98 22.00 19.64
N ALA A 428 -8.42 22.48 18.45
CA ALA A 428 -7.74 23.55 17.72
C ALA A 428 -8.06 24.96 18.24
N GLY A 429 -9.09 25.11 19.10
CA GLY A 429 -9.59 26.41 19.52
C GLY A 429 -10.33 27.18 18.39
N ASP A 430 -10.74 26.46 17.35
CA ASP A 430 -11.40 27.04 16.15
C ASP A 430 -12.93 27.04 16.34
N ILE A 431 -13.46 28.15 16.78
CA ILE A 431 -14.89 28.33 17.10
C ILE A 431 -15.74 28.35 15.84
N ASP A 432 -15.26 28.93 14.76
CA ASP A 432 -16.01 29.00 13.51
C ASP A 432 -16.13 27.62 12.86
N ALA A 433 -15.06 26.81 12.88
CA ALA A 433 -15.11 25.41 12.47
C ALA A 433 -16.00 24.56 13.39
N LEU A 434 -16.01 24.85 14.70
CA LEU A 434 -16.90 24.19 15.66
C LEU A 434 -18.37 24.48 15.35
N LEU A 435 -18.73 25.74 15.15
CA LEU A 435 -20.10 26.17 14.86
C LEU A 435 -20.59 25.65 13.51
N ALA A 436 -19.72 25.52 12.53
CA ALA A 436 -20.08 24.99 11.22
C ALA A 436 -20.56 23.52 11.25
N VAL A 437 -20.40 22.82 12.38
CA VAL A 437 -20.91 21.45 12.56
C VAL A 437 -22.36 21.44 13.07
N PHE A 438 -22.86 22.55 13.60
CA PHE A 438 -24.22 22.67 14.17
C PHE A 438 -25.18 23.31 13.17
N SER A 439 -26.45 22.86 13.17
CA SER A 439 -27.52 23.51 12.38
C SER A 439 -28.01 24.77 13.02
N GLU A 440 -28.65 25.64 12.22
CA GLU A 440 -29.32 26.85 12.73
C GLU A 440 -30.40 26.52 13.78
N ASP A 441 -30.94 25.29 13.75
CA ASP A 441 -31.95 24.78 14.69
C ASP A 441 -31.35 24.01 15.87
N SER A 442 -30.02 24.01 16.04
CA SER A 442 -29.35 23.24 17.08
C SER A 442 -29.63 23.83 18.46
N GLU A 443 -29.98 22.96 19.39
CA GLU A 443 -30.17 23.28 20.80
C GLU A 443 -29.10 22.56 21.62
N LEU A 444 -28.39 23.30 22.48
CA LEU A 444 -27.41 22.73 23.40
C LEU A 444 -28.02 22.76 24.81
N ASP A 445 -28.31 21.58 25.37
CA ASP A 445 -28.70 21.41 26.74
C ASP A 445 -27.48 21.34 27.65
N VAL A 446 -27.30 22.32 28.52
CA VAL A 446 -26.15 22.43 29.41
C VAL A 446 -26.45 22.02 30.84
N GLY A 447 -27.59 21.38 31.10
CA GLY A 447 -28.05 20.91 32.40
C GLY A 447 -28.65 22.02 33.29
N GLU A 448 -29.53 21.61 34.24
CA GLU A 448 -30.25 22.49 35.17
C GLU A 448 -30.94 23.73 34.55
N ASN A 449 -31.80 23.50 33.55
CA ASN A 449 -32.67 24.50 32.93
C ASN A 449 -32.00 25.58 32.06
N HIS A 450 -30.77 25.44 31.67
CA HIS A 450 -30.12 26.33 30.69
C HIS A 450 -30.11 25.72 29.30
N LEU A 451 -31.05 26.12 28.46
CA LEU A 451 -31.08 25.82 27.04
C LEU A 451 -30.39 26.95 26.27
N VAL A 452 -29.29 26.67 25.60
CA VAL A 452 -28.64 27.63 24.69
C VAL A 452 -29.24 27.44 23.31
N ARG A 453 -29.99 28.40 22.84
CA ARG A 453 -30.66 28.40 21.54
C ARG A 453 -30.06 29.48 20.65
N LYS A 454 -29.74 29.15 19.40
CA LYS A 454 -29.20 29.97 18.29
C LYS A 454 -27.69 30.05 18.23
N CYS A 455 -27.18 30.15 17.00
CA CYS A 455 -25.74 30.18 16.67
C CYS A 455 -24.92 31.21 17.46
N ASP A 456 -25.46 32.41 17.68
CA ASP A 456 -24.77 33.49 18.42
C ASP A 456 -24.61 33.19 19.91
N ASP A 457 -25.65 32.63 20.55
CA ASP A 457 -25.59 32.21 21.94
C ASP A 457 -24.65 30.98 22.12
N MET A 458 -24.65 30.08 21.17
CA MET A 458 -23.71 28.94 21.14
C MET A 458 -22.28 29.41 20.98
N LYS A 459 -22.03 30.41 20.13
CA LYS A 459 -20.70 30.99 19.93
C LYS A 459 -20.18 31.57 21.24
N ALA A 460 -20.96 32.43 21.90
CA ALA A 460 -20.60 33.06 23.17
C ALA A 460 -20.36 32.01 24.27
N TRP A 461 -21.18 30.93 24.30
CA TRP A 461 -21.05 29.85 25.26
C TRP A 461 -19.76 29.04 25.01
N PHE A 462 -19.46 28.65 23.77
CA PHE A 462 -18.23 27.92 23.43
C PHE A 462 -16.97 28.78 23.68
N GLU A 463 -16.99 30.06 23.37
CA GLU A 463 -15.90 31.00 23.69
C GLU A 463 -15.65 31.09 25.20
N ASP A 464 -16.68 31.13 26.02
CA ASP A 464 -16.55 31.11 27.46
C ASP A 464 -16.02 29.79 27.98
N GLN A 465 -16.52 28.66 27.46
CA GLN A 465 -16.03 27.33 27.84
C GLN A 465 -14.56 27.12 27.44
N MET A 466 -14.15 27.53 26.24
CA MET A 466 -12.77 27.45 25.80
C MET A 466 -11.82 28.33 26.64
N ARG A 467 -12.26 29.53 26.97
CA ARG A 467 -11.55 30.46 27.87
C ARG A 467 -11.36 29.86 29.28
N ARG A 468 -12.40 29.26 29.84
CA ARG A 468 -12.34 28.57 31.15
C ARG A 468 -11.51 27.30 31.09
N ALA A 469 -11.53 26.60 29.97
CA ALA A 469 -10.74 25.38 29.75
C ALA A 469 -9.24 25.66 29.67
N ALA A 470 -8.83 26.83 29.14
CA ALA A 470 -7.45 27.30 29.04
C ALA A 470 -6.44 26.18 28.66
N GLY A 471 -6.76 25.36 27.66
CA GLY A 471 -5.95 24.24 27.21
C GLY A 471 -5.87 23.02 28.16
N ARG A 472 -6.68 23.02 29.25
CA ARG A 472 -6.72 21.92 30.23
C ARG A 472 -7.82 20.89 29.93
N VAL A 473 -8.68 21.15 28.96
CA VAL A 473 -9.77 20.25 28.56
C VAL A 473 -9.51 19.76 27.15
N ARG A 474 -9.52 18.45 26.97
CA ARG A 474 -9.45 17.79 25.66
C ARG A 474 -10.78 17.13 25.33
N ALA A 475 -11.20 17.26 24.08
CA ALA A 475 -12.31 16.52 23.52
C ALA A 475 -11.79 15.29 22.76
N GLU A 476 -12.38 14.14 23.03
CA GLU A 476 -12.03 12.87 22.43
C GLU A 476 -13.30 12.16 21.96
N LEU A 477 -13.26 11.53 20.79
CA LEU A 477 -14.33 10.63 20.38
C LEU A 477 -14.25 9.37 21.25
N ALA A 478 -15.38 8.94 21.83
CA ALA A 478 -15.47 7.76 22.67
C ALA A 478 -16.68 6.92 22.24
N ALA A 479 -16.70 5.66 22.62
CA ALA A 479 -17.87 4.80 22.52
C ALA A 479 -18.40 4.51 23.92
N LEU A 480 -19.68 4.77 24.15
CA LEU A 480 -20.38 4.37 25.36
C LEU A 480 -21.55 3.45 24.94
N ASP A 481 -21.54 2.20 25.40
CA ASP A 481 -22.54 1.19 25.07
C ASP A 481 -22.74 1.02 23.53
N ASN A 482 -21.62 1.06 22.76
CA ASN A 482 -21.53 0.99 21.30
C ASN A 482 -22.09 2.23 20.54
N GLU A 483 -22.44 3.32 21.24
CA GLU A 483 -22.84 4.57 20.59
C GLU A 483 -21.68 5.57 20.58
N PRO A 484 -21.43 6.23 19.44
CA PRO A 484 -20.39 7.25 19.35
C PRO A 484 -20.76 8.46 20.20
N THR A 485 -19.80 8.94 20.99
CA THR A 485 -20.00 10.02 21.95
C THR A 485 -18.74 10.88 22.04
N LEU A 486 -18.85 12.12 22.53
CA LEU A 486 -17.71 12.98 22.80
C LEU A 486 -17.37 12.97 24.29
N LEU A 487 -16.15 12.61 24.61
CA LEU A 487 -15.61 12.66 25.96
C LEU A 487 -14.74 13.90 26.12
N PHE A 488 -15.16 14.82 26.98
CA PHE A 488 -14.33 15.94 27.40
C PHE A 488 -13.60 15.58 28.70
N SER A 489 -12.29 15.62 28.66
CA SER A 489 -11.42 15.28 29.80
C SER A 489 -10.66 16.50 30.28
N GLN A 490 -10.77 16.83 31.57
CA GLN A 490 -10.01 17.90 32.20
C GLN A 490 -8.77 17.35 32.88
N TYR A 491 -7.62 17.97 32.65
CA TYR A 491 -6.33 17.58 33.19
C TYR A 491 -5.79 18.65 34.16
N THR A 492 -5.23 18.22 35.29
CA THR A 492 -4.48 19.08 36.23
C THR A 492 -3.22 18.35 36.65
N GLY A 493 -2.06 18.97 36.44
CA GLY A 493 -0.76 18.33 36.75
C GLY A 493 -0.53 17.02 36.00
N GLY A 494 -1.02 16.89 34.73
CA GLY A 494 -0.88 15.69 33.92
C GLY A 494 -1.82 14.53 34.28
N LYS A 495 -2.68 14.69 35.30
CA LYS A 495 -3.68 13.68 35.70
C LYS A 495 -5.10 14.11 35.30
N LYS A 496 -5.90 13.15 34.81
CA LYS A 496 -7.31 13.32 34.47
C LYS A 496 -8.13 13.47 35.75
N ASN A 497 -8.71 14.64 35.96
CA ASN A 497 -9.45 14.95 37.21
C ASN A 497 -10.95 14.88 37.05
N ARG A 498 -11.48 15.29 35.89
CA ARG A 498 -12.91 15.26 35.57
C ARG A 498 -13.09 14.87 34.11
N ALA A 499 -14.20 14.24 33.82
CA ALA A 499 -14.64 13.99 32.47
C ALA A 499 -16.16 14.15 32.38
N TRP A 500 -16.62 14.66 31.22
CA TRP A 500 -18.05 14.73 30.91
C TRP A 500 -18.26 14.29 29.47
N LEU A 501 -19.46 13.79 29.18
CA LEU A 501 -19.87 13.35 27.84
C LEU A 501 -20.76 14.38 27.19
N MET A 502 -20.64 14.48 25.88
CA MET A 502 -21.62 15.12 25.02
C MET A 502 -22.21 14.01 24.13
N MET A 503 -23.46 13.64 24.40
CA MET A 503 -24.20 12.66 23.60
C MET A 503 -25.12 13.40 22.62
N PRO A 504 -25.05 13.10 21.32
CA PRO A 504 -25.97 13.65 20.35
C PRO A 504 -27.34 12.98 20.53
N THR A 505 -28.39 13.78 20.68
CA THR A 505 -29.75 13.28 20.84
C THR A 505 -30.51 13.12 19.52
N ARG A 506 -30.13 13.87 18.49
CA ARG A 506 -30.69 13.77 17.13
C ARG A 506 -29.64 14.19 16.08
N PHE A 507 -29.74 13.57 14.91
CA PHE A 507 -28.99 13.96 13.73
C PHE A 507 -29.94 14.26 12.59
N ARG A 508 -29.81 15.42 11.96
CA ARG A 508 -30.36 15.70 10.63
C ARG A 508 -29.22 15.73 9.64
N THR A 509 -29.34 14.95 8.59
CA THR A 509 -28.46 14.75 7.43
C THR A 509 -26.97 15.10 7.53
N ASP A 510 -26.51 16.02 8.37
CA ASP A 510 -25.10 16.46 8.52
C ASP A 510 -24.79 17.23 9.81
N LEU A 511 -25.74 17.40 10.75
CA LEU A 511 -25.64 18.32 11.89
C LEU A 511 -26.08 17.69 13.22
N VAL A 512 -25.48 18.12 14.33
CA VAL A 512 -25.60 17.51 15.65
C VAL A 512 -26.54 18.34 16.56
N VAL A 513 -27.43 17.65 17.26
CA VAL A 513 -28.10 18.18 18.47
C VAL A 513 -27.54 17.43 19.67
N ALA A 514 -26.94 18.12 20.63
CA ALA A 514 -26.20 17.52 21.72
C ALA A 514 -26.73 17.89 23.11
N ALA A 515 -26.67 16.94 24.06
CA ALA A 515 -26.93 17.16 25.47
C ALA A 515 -25.67 16.84 26.30
N ARG A 516 -25.44 17.64 27.37
CA ARG A 516 -24.34 17.45 28.30
C ARG A 516 -24.81 16.63 29.52
N PHE A 517 -24.05 15.60 29.89
CA PHE A 517 -24.24 14.82 31.10
C PHE A 517 -22.95 14.73 31.90
N GLU A 518 -23.00 14.95 33.23
CA GLU A 518 -21.91 14.59 34.12
C GLU A 518 -21.88 13.08 34.30
N LEU A 519 -20.70 12.50 34.08
CA LEU A 519 -20.49 11.06 34.22
C LEU A 519 -20.14 10.66 35.65
N THR A 520 -20.72 9.56 36.09
CA THR A 520 -20.25 8.87 37.29
C THR A 520 -18.87 8.26 37.05
N LYS A 521 -18.12 8.01 38.13
CA LYS A 521 -16.80 7.33 38.05
C LYS A 521 -16.88 5.99 37.32
N GLU A 522 -17.99 5.29 37.45
CA GLU A 522 -18.24 4.00 36.82
C GLU A 522 -18.46 4.15 35.30
N GLN A 523 -19.22 5.14 34.88
CA GLN A 523 -19.40 5.47 33.46
C GLN A 523 -18.10 5.93 32.82
N ILE A 524 -17.27 6.72 33.51
CA ILE A 524 -15.95 7.13 33.03
C ILE A 524 -15.02 5.91 32.84
N SER A 525 -15.10 4.90 33.74
CA SER A 525 -14.31 3.70 33.61
C SER A 525 -14.77 2.78 32.48
N ARG A 526 -16.04 2.88 32.05
CA ARG A 526 -16.65 2.11 30.96
C ARG A 526 -16.53 2.82 29.61
N ALA A 527 -16.32 4.15 29.59
CA ALA A 527 -16.11 4.91 28.38
C ALA A 527 -14.72 4.55 27.80
N GLN A 528 -14.72 3.83 26.68
CA GLN A 528 -13.49 3.50 25.97
C GLN A 528 -13.17 4.65 25.01
N PRO A 529 -11.98 5.27 25.08
CA PRO A 529 -11.57 6.26 24.11
C PRO A 529 -11.47 5.58 22.75
N VAL A 530 -12.24 6.03 21.81
CA VAL A 530 -12.03 5.75 20.39
C VAL A 530 -10.98 6.74 19.93
N GLY A 531 -9.75 6.24 19.67
CA GLY A 531 -8.61 7.12 19.43
C GLY A 531 -8.85 8.10 18.28
N LEU A 532 -9.03 9.37 18.64
CA LEU A 532 -8.55 10.43 17.78
C LEU A 532 -7.02 10.30 17.79
N MET A 533 -6.38 10.31 16.61
CA MET A 533 -4.95 10.51 16.56
C MET A 533 -4.64 11.73 17.43
N PRO A 534 -3.94 11.59 18.58
CA PRO A 534 -3.36 12.76 19.20
C PRO A 534 -2.51 13.39 18.10
N HIS A 535 -2.63 14.69 17.89
CA HIS A 535 -1.55 15.43 17.26
C HIS A 535 -0.34 15.13 18.14
N ASP A 536 0.45 14.13 17.73
CA ASP A 536 1.73 13.90 18.35
C ASP A 536 2.60 15.13 18.02
N PRO A 537 2.89 16.00 19.00
CA PRO A 537 3.74 17.16 18.74
C PRO A 537 5.14 16.74 18.28
N ALA A 538 5.51 15.46 18.47
CA ALA A 538 6.78 14.89 18.00
C ALA A 538 6.73 14.40 16.57
N PHE A 539 5.54 14.09 16.03
CA PHE A 539 5.33 13.77 14.63
C PHE A 539 4.59 14.91 13.95
N MET A 540 5.22 16.06 13.87
CA MET A 540 4.74 17.15 13.01
C MET A 540 4.85 16.67 11.56
N PHE A 541 3.72 16.26 10.98
CA PHE A 541 3.66 15.91 9.57
C PHE A 541 4.13 17.10 8.74
N ASN A 542 5.27 16.95 8.10
CA ASN A 542 5.80 17.91 7.16
C ASN A 542 5.64 17.38 5.73
N PRO A 543 4.72 17.93 4.92
CA PRO A 543 4.55 17.50 3.54
C PRO A 543 5.82 17.59 2.70
N MET A 544 6.70 18.57 3.01
CA MET A 544 7.96 18.77 2.32
C MET A 544 9.04 17.77 2.72
N ASP A 545 8.89 17.12 3.87
CA ASP A 545 9.78 16.04 4.30
C ASP A 545 9.29 14.68 3.78
N CYS A 546 7.99 14.50 3.65
CA CYS A 546 7.40 13.30 3.05
C CYS A 546 7.70 13.22 1.54
N ILE A 547 7.44 14.31 0.79
CA ILE A 547 7.78 14.45 -0.64
C ILE A 547 8.78 15.60 -0.77
N ARG A 548 10.03 15.27 -1.00
CA ARG A 548 11.15 16.21 -1.08
C ARG A 548 11.31 16.79 -2.47
N THR A 549 11.99 17.94 -2.55
CA THR A 549 12.42 18.55 -3.82
C THR A 549 13.78 17.95 -4.24
N LYS A 550 14.25 18.34 -5.42
CA LYS A 550 15.59 17.96 -5.90
C LYS A 550 16.69 18.31 -4.90
N GLU A 551 16.62 19.52 -4.33
CA GLU A 551 17.65 20.09 -3.44
C GLU A 551 17.69 19.37 -2.09
N THR A 552 16.56 18.80 -1.66
CA THR A 552 16.42 18.12 -0.37
C THR A 552 16.27 16.61 -0.49
N ALA A 553 16.48 16.04 -1.69
CA ALA A 553 16.33 14.61 -1.97
C ALA A 553 17.06 13.73 -0.95
N TYR A 554 16.51 12.55 -0.67
CA TYR A 554 17.12 11.57 0.24
C TYR A 554 18.45 11.02 -0.30
N SER A 555 18.56 10.91 -1.62
CA SER A 555 19.79 10.55 -2.35
C SER A 555 19.74 11.11 -3.77
N ALA A 556 20.90 11.32 -4.38
CA ALA A 556 21.02 11.81 -5.74
C ALA A 556 20.66 10.74 -6.78
N ASP A 557 20.75 9.46 -6.43
CA ASP A 557 20.33 8.30 -7.20
C ASP A 557 19.06 7.67 -6.62
N GLY A 558 18.47 6.75 -7.39
CA GLY A 558 17.18 6.14 -7.06
C GLY A 558 17.20 5.28 -5.80
N GLY A 559 16.01 5.07 -5.21
CA GLY A 559 15.82 4.19 -4.06
C GLY A 559 15.92 2.69 -4.38
N LEU A 560 16.08 2.33 -5.66
CA LEU A 560 16.38 0.99 -6.14
C LEU A 560 17.65 1.06 -7.00
N ALA A 561 18.50 0.02 -6.94
CA ALA A 561 19.71 -0.09 -7.76
C ALA A 561 19.92 -1.51 -8.30
N VAL A 562 20.58 -1.61 -9.44
CA VAL A 562 21.02 -2.87 -10.02
C VAL A 562 22.52 -3.03 -9.75
N LEU A 563 22.92 -4.19 -9.22
CA LEU A 563 24.33 -4.54 -8.97
C LEU A 563 24.75 -5.64 -9.93
N TYR A 564 25.94 -5.50 -10.51
CA TYR A 564 26.56 -6.48 -11.38
C TYR A 564 27.90 -6.95 -10.79
N GLY A 565 28.40 -8.09 -11.21
CA GLY A 565 29.71 -8.60 -10.80
C GLY A 565 29.81 -10.10 -10.94
N GLN A 566 30.86 -10.67 -10.37
CA GLN A 566 31.09 -12.13 -10.45
C GLN A 566 29.94 -12.93 -9.84
N LEU A 567 29.30 -12.43 -8.78
CA LEU A 567 28.18 -13.12 -8.15
C LEU A 567 26.89 -12.98 -8.95
N ALA A 568 26.69 -11.88 -9.65
CA ALA A 568 25.49 -11.57 -10.42
C ALA A 568 25.85 -11.02 -11.82
N PRO A 569 26.38 -11.85 -12.74
CA PRO A 569 26.82 -11.38 -14.06
C PRO A 569 25.68 -10.83 -14.92
N GLU A 570 24.45 -11.29 -14.72
CA GLU A 570 23.25 -10.78 -15.40
C GLU A 570 22.48 -9.73 -14.57
N GLY A 571 22.99 -9.42 -13.37
CA GLY A 571 22.45 -8.41 -12.47
C GLY A 571 21.74 -8.97 -11.24
N SER A 572 21.53 -8.08 -10.28
CA SER A 572 20.77 -8.29 -9.07
C SER A 572 20.13 -6.96 -8.65
N VAL A 573 19.11 -6.97 -7.80
CA VAL A 573 18.37 -5.75 -7.42
C VAL A 573 18.47 -5.53 -5.92
N VAL A 574 18.72 -4.29 -5.51
CA VAL A 574 18.75 -3.86 -4.12
C VAL A 574 17.85 -2.63 -3.90
N LYS A 575 17.10 -2.61 -2.79
CA LYS A 575 16.36 -1.44 -2.33
C LYS A 575 17.28 -0.54 -1.51
N THR A 576 17.98 0.39 -2.18
CA THR A 576 18.93 1.31 -1.53
C THR A 576 18.24 2.26 -0.56
N ALA A 577 16.97 2.61 -0.80
CA ALA A 577 16.17 3.42 0.12
C ALA A 577 15.98 2.75 1.50
N GLY A 578 16.01 1.40 1.56
CA GLY A 578 15.86 0.62 2.78
C GLY A 578 17.14 0.44 3.60
N ILE A 579 18.31 0.86 3.07
CA ILE A 579 19.59 0.77 3.77
C ILE A 579 19.71 1.91 4.78
N SER A 580 19.92 1.58 6.06
CA SER A 580 20.02 2.56 7.13
C SER A 580 21.31 3.38 7.08
N ALA A 581 21.29 4.55 7.70
CA ALA A 581 22.48 5.38 7.87
C ALA A 581 23.55 4.68 8.72
N GLU A 582 23.13 3.90 9.72
CA GLU A 582 24.03 3.15 10.58
C GLU A 582 24.75 2.02 9.83
N PHE A 583 24.02 1.29 8.95
CA PHE A 583 24.66 0.30 8.07
C PHE A 583 25.73 0.96 7.18
N LYS A 584 25.41 2.11 6.56
CA LYS A 584 26.36 2.87 5.74
C LYS A 584 27.60 3.26 6.53
N LYS A 585 27.44 3.73 7.78
CA LYS A 585 28.52 4.09 8.67
C LYS A 585 29.38 2.87 9.03
N ASN A 586 28.78 1.72 9.28
CA ASN A 586 29.48 0.46 9.58
C ASN A 586 30.29 -0.06 8.39
N CYS A 587 29.90 0.27 7.14
CA CYS A 587 30.68 -0.04 5.93
C CYS A 587 31.93 0.86 5.75
N GLY A 588 32.07 1.93 6.54
CA GLY A 588 33.16 2.90 6.39
C GLY A 588 32.93 3.93 5.26
N ALA A 589 33.95 4.75 5.01
CA ALA A 589 33.87 5.89 4.09
C ALA A 589 33.56 5.46 2.63
N ASP A 590 34.02 4.31 2.23
CA ASP A 590 33.85 3.78 0.84
C ASP A 590 32.50 3.12 0.62
N PHE A 591 31.66 2.97 1.63
CA PHE A 591 30.38 2.27 1.61
C PHE A 591 30.47 0.89 0.92
N VAL A 592 31.49 0.12 1.31
CA VAL A 592 31.73 -1.26 0.88
C VAL A 592 31.49 -2.21 2.04
N PHE A 593 30.68 -3.24 1.82
CA PHE A 593 30.47 -4.30 2.79
C PHE A 593 31.17 -5.59 2.31
N GLU A 594 31.96 -6.20 3.15
CA GLU A 594 32.63 -7.46 2.84
C GLU A 594 32.61 -8.40 4.05
N GLY A 595 32.09 -9.60 3.86
CA GLY A 595 31.94 -10.55 4.95
C GLY A 595 31.95 -12.02 4.51
N PRO A 596 32.12 -12.94 5.48
CA PRO A 596 32.02 -14.37 5.23
C PRO A 596 30.56 -14.78 5.00
N CYS A 597 30.35 -15.80 4.13
CA CYS A 597 29.03 -16.32 3.81
C CYS A 597 28.52 -17.29 4.87
N VAL A 598 27.28 -17.08 5.32
CA VAL A 598 26.43 -18.10 5.94
C VAL A 598 25.40 -18.53 4.89
N VAL A 599 25.48 -19.79 4.46
CA VAL A 599 24.71 -20.30 3.30
C VAL A 599 23.55 -21.15 3.78
N PHE A 600 22.34 -20.85 3.27
CA PHE A 600 21.10 -21.60 3.47
C PHE A 600 20.50 -22.02 2.13
N GLU A 601 20.00 -23.26 2.05
CA GLU A 601 19.45 -23.85 0.83
C GLU A 601 17.97 -23.54 0.63
N SER A 602 17.32 -22.89 1.62
CA SER A 602 15.94 -22.44 1.55
C SER A 602 15.65 -21.30 2.52
N GLN A 603 14.51 -20.63 2.32
CA GLN A 603 14.01 -19.63 3.25
C GLN A 603 13.75 -20.21 4.65
N GLU A 604 13.17 -21.40 4.69
CA GLU A 604 12.82 -22.09 5.93
C GLU A 604 14.07 -22.36 6.79
N GLU A 605 15.13 -22.90 6.17
CA GLU A 605 16.41 -23.11 6.83
C GLU A 605 17.04 -21.78 7.31
N ALA A 606 16.93 -20.72 6.50
CA ALA A 606 17.43 -19.40 6.87
C ALA A 606 16.69 -18.83 8.10
N CYS A 607 15.37 -18.94 8.13
CA CYS A 607 14.56 -18.51 9.29
C CYS A 607 15.00 -19.23 10.58
N GLU A 608 15.07 -20.55 10.53
CA GLU A 608 15.52 -21.37 11.67
C GLU A 608 16.96 -20.99 12.10
N GLY A 609 17.87 -20.85 11.14
CA GLY A 609 19.27 -20.53 11.40
C GLY A 609 19.46 -19.13 12.01
N ILE A 610 18.71 -18.14 11.52
CA ILE A 610 18.75 -16.78 12.05
C ILE A 610 18.25 -16.74 13.51
N LEU A 611 17.09 -17.33 13.77
CA LEU A 611 16.49 -17.36 15.12
C LEU A 611 17.35 -18.18 16.10
N ALA A 612 18.04 -19.22 15.62
CA ALA A 612 18.99 -20.00 16.42
C ALA A 612 20.33 -19.29 16.63
N GLY A 613 20.52 -18.06 16.12
CA GLY A 613 21.74 -17.28 16.31
C GLY A 613 22.96 -17.77 15.52
N LYS A 614 22.76 -18.48 14.40
CA LYS A 614 23.86 -18.90 13.51
C LYS A 614 24.50 -17.72 12.77
N VAL A 615 23.74 -16.63 12.54
CA VAL A 615 24.20 -15.42 11.89
C VAL A 615 24.83 -14.46 12.89
N LYS A 616 26.00 -13.92 12.56
CA LYS A 616 26.78 -13.01 13.40
C LYS A 616 26.96 -11.64 12.73
N PRO A 617 27.27 -10.58 13.50
CA PRO A 617 27.67 -9.30 12.93
C PRO A 617 28.83 -9.45 11.94
N GLY A 618 28.70 -8.86 10.76
CA GLY A 618 29.69 -8.92 9.67
C GLY A 618 29.46 -10.04 8.65
N ASP A 619 28.48 -10.93 8.87
CA ASP A 619 28.19 -12.01 7.94
C ASP A 619 27.44 -11.51 6.69
N VAL A 620 27.61 -12.26 5.58
CA VAL A 620 26.77 -12.19 4.40
C VAL A 620 25.88 -13.43 4.36
N VAL A 621 24.59 -13.27 4.55
CA VAL A 621 23.62 -14.36 4.51
C VAL A 621 23.24 -14.65 3.06
N ILE A 622 23.46 -15.89 2.62
CA ILE A 622 23.11 -16.38 1.29
C ILE A 622 21.91 -17.31 1.43
N ILE A 623 20.80 -16.97 0.76
CA ILE A 623 19.62 -17.84 0.64
C ILE A 623 19.47 -18.18 -0.83
N ARG A 624 19.72 -19.43 -1.20
CA ARG A 624 19.73 -19.85 -2.60
C ARG A 624 18.73 -20.96 -2.90
N ASN A 625 18.59 -21.30 -4.19
CA ASN A 625 17.57 -22.23 -4.70
C ASN A 625 16.13 -21.74 -4.46
N GLU A 626 15.93 -20.43 -4.40
CA GLU A 626 14.63 -19.75 -4.26
C GLU A 626 14.26 -18.94 -5.52
N GLY A 627 15.07 -19.05 -6.58
CA GLY A 627 14.80 -18.47 -7.89
C GLY A 627 13.65 -19.16 -8.64
N PRO A 628 13.34 -18.72 -9.87
CA PRO A 628 12.21 -19.23 -10.67
C PRO A 628 12.21 -20.73 -10.89
N ARG A 629 13.38 -21.34 -11.07
CA ARG A 629 13.55 -22.79 -11.33
C ARG A 629 13.87 -23.58 -10.08
N GLY A 630 14.76 -23.08 -9.23
CA GLY A 630 15.18 -23.76 -7.99
C GLY A 630 14.09 -23.77 -6.93
N GLY A 631 13.46 -22.65 -6.74
CA GLY A 631 12.29 -22.44 -5.87
C GLY A 631 11.04 -22.12 -6.68
N PRO A 632 10.43 -23.08 -7.41
CA PRO A 632 9.34 -22.77 -8.30
C PRO A 632 8.23 -22.00 -7.60
N GLY A 633 7.83 -20.87 -8.24
CA GLY A 633 7.02 -19.86 -7.59
C GLY A 633 7.82 -18.70 -6.97
N MET A 634 9.19 -18.80 -6.94
CA MET A 634 10.09 -17.74 -6.49
C MET A 634 9.51 -16.99 -5.28
N GLN A 635 9.38 -17.73 -4.15
CA GLN A 635 8.69 -17.21 -2.96
C GLN A 635 9.27 -15.87 -2.50
N GLU A 636 8.37 -14.97 -2.08
CA GLU A 636 8.74 -13.66 -1.54
C GLU A 636 9.14 -13.80 -0.08
N MET A 637 10.33 -13.31 0.26
CA MET A 637 10.90 -13.48 1.59
C MET A 637 10.84 -12.18 2.38
N LEU A 638 10.16 -12.21 3.53
CA LEU A 638 10.12 -11.14 4.52
C LEU A 638 10.62 -11.62 5.88
N SER A 639 10.27 -12.85 6.27
CA SER A 639 10.63 -13.39 7.58
C SER A 639 12.14 -13.36 7.87
N PRO A 640 13.04 -13.84 6.96
CA PRO A 640 14.47 -13.78 7.22
C PRO A 640 14.97 -12.35 7.46
N THR A 641 14.52 -11.39 6.64
CA THR A 641 14.95 -9.99 6.72
C THR A 641 14.44 -9.32 8.00
N SER A 642 13.18 -9.59 8.36
CA SER A 642 12.55 -9.04 9.57
C SER A 642 13.16 -9.64 10.84
N TYR A 643 13.48 -10.92 10.84
CA TYR A 643 14.15 -11.56 11.98
C TYR A 643 15.55 -11.00 12.19
N ILE A 644 16.33 -10.78 11.13
CA ILE A 644 17.63 -10.10 11.20
C ILE A 644 17.49 -8.73 11.89
N VAL A 645 16.51 -7.93 11.46
CA VAL A 645 16.25 -6.60 12.07
C VAL A 645 15.80 -6.75 13.53
N GLY A 646 14.85 -7.63 13.82
CA GLY A 646 14.32 -7.87 15.17
C GLY A 646 15.39 -8.31 16.15
N MET A 647 16.32 -9.15 15.74
CA MET A 647 17.46 -9.59 16.54
C MET A 647 18.55 -8.52 16.73
N GLY A 648 18.45 -7.36 16.04
CA GLY A 648 19.42 -6.27 16.12
C GLY A 648 20.64 -6.43 15.25
N LEU A 649 20.52 -7.19 14.16
CA LEU A 649 21.56 -7.43 13.16
C LEU A 649 21.37 -6.63 11.87
N GLY A 650 20.24 -5.88 11.72
CA GLY A 650 19.86 -5.17 10.49
C GLY A 650 20.91 -4.19 9.95
N ASP A 651 21.72 -3.62 10.84
CA ASP A 651 22.80 -2.68 10.49
C ASP A 651 24.19 -3.34 10.37
N LYS A 652 24.26 -4.66 10.50
CA LYS A 652 25.53 -5.40 10.63
C LYS A 652 25.70 -6.57 9.69
N VAL A 653 24.66 -6.90 8.90
CA VAL A 653 24.57 -8.08 8.06
C VAL A 653 23.99 -7.69 6.71
N ALA A 654 24.50 -8.31 5.63
CA ALA A 654 23.87 -8.25 4.31
C ALA A 654 23.20 -9.59 3.97
N LEU A 655 22.05 -9.54 3.24
CA LEU A 655 21.35 -10.73 2.75
C LEU A 655 21.33 -10.73 1.23
N ILE A 656 21.60 -11.90 0.65
CA ILE A 656 21.66 -12.09 -0.80
C ILE A 656 20.85 -13.34 -1.18
N THR A 657 20.07 -13.26 -2.26
CA THR A 657 19.27 -14.39 -2.75
C THR A 657 19.11 -14.38 -4.27
N ASP A 658 19.01 -15.57 -4.86
CA ASP A 658 18.53 -15.77 -6.23
C ASP A 658 16.99 -15.74 -6.32
N GLY A 659 16.31 -15.78 -5.16
CA GLY A 659 14.89 -15.47 -5.01
C GLY A 659 14.61 -13.98 -4.96
N ARG A 660 13.58 -13.57 -4.20
CA ARG A 660 13.19 -12.17 -4.03
C ARG A 660 12.82 -11.85 -2.59
N PHE A 661 13.07 -10.61 -2.22
CA PHE A 661 12.63 -10.08 -0.93
C PHE A 661 11.33 -9.28 -1.07
N SER A 662 10.56 -9.24 0.00
CA SER A 662 9.35 -8.43 0.08
C SER A 662 9.65 -6.94 -0.07
N GLY A 663 8.69 -6.19 -0.61
CA GLY A 663 8.73 -4.71 -0.63
C GLY A 663 8.82 -4.10 0.78
N GLY A 664 8.37 -4.84 1.81
CA GLY A 664 8.49 -4.49 3.23
C GLY A 664 9.87 -4.71 3.84
N THR A 665 10.87 -5.12 3.05
CA THR A 665 12.22 -5.40 3.52
C THR A 665 13.00 -4.12 3.83
N ALA A 666 13.67 -4.10 4.98
CA ALA A 666 14.66 -3.11 5.39
C ALA A 666 16.05 -3.76 5.52
N GLY A 667 17.12 -2.94 5.36
CA GLY A 667 18.50 -3.39 5.44
C GLY A 667 19.15 -3.64 4.07
N ALA A 668 20.38 -4.15 4.06
CA ALA A 668 21.15 -4.46 2.86
C ALA A 668 20.71 -5.81 2.27
N CYS A 669 19.57 -5.82 1.56
CA CYS A 669 18.96 -7.02 0.99
C CYS A 669 19.02 -6.96 -0.53
N ILE A 670 19.77 -7.89 -1.13
CA ILE A 670 20.04 -7.98 -2.56
C ILE A 670 19.36 -9.25 -3.10
N GLY A 671 18.31 -9.06 -3.89
CA GLY A 671 17.55 -10.15 -4.51
C GLY A 671 17.74 -10.25 -6.01
N HIS A 672 17.06 -11.22 -6.60
CA HIS A 672 17.03 -11.43 -8.05
C HIS A 672 18.45 -11.67 -8.63
N VAL A 673 19.33 -12.31 -7.85
CA VAL A 673 20.68 -12.65 -8.34
C VAL A 673 20.57 -13.56 -9.54
N SER A 674 21.08 -13.11 -10.67
CA SER A 674 21.01 -13.84 -11.95
C SER A 674 22.40 -14.08 -12.53
N PRO A 675 22.65 -15.31 -13.06
CA PRO A 675 21.78 -16.51 -13.07
C PRO A 675 21.55 -17.13 -11.69
N GLU A 676 20.37 -17.77 -11.49
CA GLU A 676 20.05 -18.45 -10.23
C GLU A 676 20.90 -19.72 -9.99
N ALA A 677 20.96 -20.18 -8.74
CA ALA A 677 21.71 -21.39 -8.37
C ALA A 677 21.28 -22.63 -9.16
N ALA A 678 19.98 -22.79 -9.43
CA ALA A 678 19.42 -23.92 -10.18
C ALA A 678 19.76 -23.90 -11.68
N GLU A 679 20.30 -22.81 -12.20
CA GLU A 679 20.82 -22.67 -13.55
C GLU A 679 22.36 -22.73 -13.60
N GLY A 680 23.01 -23.08 -12.47
CA GLY A 680 24.46 -23.11 -12.36
C GLY A 680 25.07 -21.72 -12.17
N GLY A 681 24.29 -20.74 -11.78
CA GLY A 681 24.73 -19.38 -11.45
C GLY A 681 25.76 -19.37 -10.32
N PRO A 682 26.63 -18.34 -10.26
CA PRO A 682 27.71 -18.24 -9.29
C PRO A 682 27.28 -18.34 -7.83
N ILE A 683 26.06 -17.90 -7.48
CA ILE A 683 25.51 -18.04 -6.14
C ILE A 683 25.40 -19.50 -5.69
N GLY A 684 25.20 -20.45 -6.65
CA GLY A 684 25.17 -21.88 -6.41
C GLY A 684 26.53 -22.48 -6.06
N LEU A 685 27.63 -21.76 -6.33
CA LEU A 685 28.99 -22.20 -6.10
C LEU A 685 29.55 -21.79 -4.74
N LEU A 686 28.88 -20.88 -4.02
CA LEU A 686 29.32 -20.39 -2.72
C LEU A 686 29.31 -21.50 -1.67
N LYS A 687 30.29 -21.48 -0.79
CA LYS A 687 30.40 -22.35 0.39
C LYS A 687 30.40 -21.54 1.65
N PRO A 688 29.93 -22.08 2.80
CA PRO A 688 30.06 -21.40 4.09
C PRO A 688 31.50 -20.93 4.35
N GLY A 689 31.65 -19.67 4.73
CA GLY A 689 32.95 -19.03 4.98
C GLY A 689 33.59 -18.33 3.78
N ASP A 690 33.12 -18.56 2.54
CA ASP A 690 33.56 -17.76 1.39
C ASP A 690 33.25 -16.28 1.65
N ARG A 691 34.11 -15.39 1.14
CA ARG A 691 33.86 -13.95 1.32
C ARG A 691 33.16 -13.37 0.09
N VAL A 692 32.20 -12.51 0.33
CA VAL A 692 31.51 -11.72 -0.70
C VAL A 692 31.72 -10.26 -0.43
N ARG A 693 32.02 -9.49 -1.46
CA ARG A 693 32.22 -8.04 -1.43
C ARG A 693 31.08 -7.36 -2.17
N ILE A 694 30.44 -6.41 -1.50
CA ILE A 694 29.36 -5.57 -2.03
C ILE A 694 29.85 -4.13 -2.04
N ASP A 695 29.99 -3.56 -3.22
CA ASP A 695 30.42 -2.19 -3.45
C ASP A 695 29.23 -1.38 -3.97
N PHE A 696 28.52 -0.73 -3.04
CA PHE A 696 27.27 -0.03 -3.35
C PHE A 696 27.48 1.17 -4.27
N PRO A 697 28.50 2.05 -4.08
CA PRO A 697 28.74 3.17 -4.98
C PRO A 697 29.05 2.76 -6.41
N ASN A 698 29.85 1.69 -6.59
CA ASN A 698 30.22 1.17 -7.90
C ASN A 698 29.21 0.15 -8.45
N ARG A 699 28.13 -0.12 -7.70
CA ARG A 699 27.07 -1.08 -8.04
C ARG A 699 27.63 -2.46 -8.41
N ARG A 700 28.53 -2.97 -7.59
CA ARG A 700 29.20 -4.25 -7.80
C ARG A 700 28.96 -5.23 -6.67
N ILE A 701 28.93 -6.51 -7.05
CA ILE A 701 28.83 -7.65 -6.13
C ILE A 701 29.74 -8.78 -6.62
N ASP A 702 30.78 -9.08 -5.87
CA ASP A 702 31.84 -9.98 -6.28
C ASP A 702 32.13 -11.08 -5.25
N ILE A 703 32.63 -12.22 -5.72
CA ILE A 703 33.04 -13.38 -4.91
C ILE A 703 34.57 -13.29 -4.71
N CYS A 704 35.02 -13.29 -3.46
CA CYS A 704 36.43 -13.23 -3.11
C CYS A 704 37.02 -14.65 -3.00
N VAL A 705 36.82 -15.47 -4.05
CA VAL A 705 37.36 -16.83 -4.20
C VAL A 705 38.17 -16.90 -5.50
N PRO A 706 39.30 -17.56 -5.54
CA PRO A 706 40.10 -17.69 -6.76
C PRO A 706 39.31 -18.32 -7.92
N GLU A 707 39.42 -17.76 -9.13
CA GLU A 707 38.69 -18.25 -10.32
C GLU A 707 38.90 -19.72 -10.60
N ALA A 708 40.13 -20.24 -10.41
CA ALA A 708 40.43 -21.66 -10.59
C ALA A 708 39.61 -22.57 -9.65
N GLU A 709 39.33 -22.11 -8.44
CA GLU A 709 38.49 -22.82 -7.49
C GLU A 709 37.03 -22.75 -7.90
N LEU A 710 36.53 -21.56 -8.31
CA LEU A 710 35.16 -21.40 -8.82
C LEU A 710 34.91 -22.29 -10.04
N GLU A 711 35.85 -22.38 -10.96
CA GLU A 711 35.78 -23.30 -12.11
C GLU A 711 35.75 -24.78 -11.70
N ALA A 712 36.52 -25.17 -10.69
CA ALA A 712 36.47 -26.54 -10.16
C ALA A 712 35.12 -26.84 -9.53
N ARG A 713 34.55 -25.87 -8.77
CA ARG A 713 33.20 -25.97 -8.17
C ARG A 713 32.12 -26.03 -9.28
N ARG A 714 32.25 -25.25 -10.35
CA ARG A 714 31.34 -25.27 -11.50
C ARG A 714 31.28 -26.61 -12.19
N LYS A 715 32.43 -27.26 -12.36
CA LYS A 715 32.50 -28.63 -12.91
C LYS A 715 31.89 -29.70 -12.01
N ALA A 716 31.89 -29.47 -10.69
CA ALA A 716 31.31 -30.38 -9.71
C ALA A 716 29.82 -30.03 -9.38
N TRP A 717 29.32 -28.94 -9.93
CA TRP A 717 27.96 -28.48 -9.64
C TRP A 717 26.92 -29.50 -10.12
N GLN A 718 25.88 -29.68 -9.31
CA GLN A 718 24.72 -30.53 -9.62
C GLN A 718 23.43 -29.76 -9.40
N LEU A 719 22.45 -29.99 -10.28
CA LEU A 719 21.14 -29.36 -10.19
C LEU A 719 20.44 -29.76 -8.88
N PHE A 720 20.11 -28.75 -8.08
CA PHE A 720 19.22 -28.91 -6.92
C PHE A 720 17.82 -29.30 -7.39
N LYS A 721 17.34 -30.48 -6.97
CA LYS A 721 16.00 -30.99 -7.33
C LYS A 721 15.05 -30.89 -6.18
N ARG A 722 14.02 -30.08 -6.33
CA ARG A 722 12.89 -29.99 -5.39
C ARG A 722 11.70 -30.74 -5.97
N PRO A 723 11.08 -31.72 -5.24
CA PRO A 723 9.87 -32.43 -5.69
C PRO A 723 8.72 -31.45 -5.85
N LEU A 724 7.97 -31.55 -6.95
CA LEU A 724 6.85 -30.68 -7.26
C LEU A 724 5.67 -31.46 -7.79
N THR A 725 4.46 -31.03 -7.44
CA THR A 725 3.20 -31.58 -7.91
C THR A 725 2.24 -30.49 -8.40
N GLY A 726 1.19 -30.88 -9.09
CA GLY A 726 0.10 -29.99 -9.47
C GLY A 726 0.51 -28.77 -10.28
N TRP A 727 0.05 -27.59 -9.88
CA TRP A 727 0.28 -26.34 -10.58
C TRP A 727 1.77 -25.94 -10.64
N LEU A 728 2.49 -26.07 -9.53
CA LEU A 728 3.91 -25.70 -9.49
C LEU A 728 4.77 -26.55 -10.43
N ALA A 729 4.43 -27.82 -10.62
CA ALA A 729 5.11 -28.70 -11.59
C ALA A 729 4.86 -28.28 -13.05
N ARG A 730 3.67 -27.72 -13.35
CA ARG A 730 3.37 -27.13 -14.67
C ARG A 730 4.08 -25.81 -14.85
N TYR A 731 3.97 -24.90 -13.88
CA TYR A 731 4.62 -23.59 -13.89
C TYR A 731 6.14 -23.67 -14.14
N ARG A 732 6.82 -24.66 -13.51
CA ARG A 732 8.26 -24.86 -13.73
C ARG A 732 8.63 -25.18 -15.19
N LYS A 733 7.70 -25.69 -15.98
CA LYS A 733 7.92 -26.07 -17.39
C LYS A 733 7.65 -24.90 -18.36
N MET A 734 6.93 -23.89 -17.89
CA MET A 734 6.65 -22.65 -18.63
C MET A 734 7.90 -21.75 -18.67
#